data_43d3cbca310c9be0e9d160aea51b0de9
#
_entry.id   43d3cbca310c9be0e9d160aea51b0de9
#
_cell.length_a   1.000
_cell.length_b   1.000
_cell.length_c   1.000
_cell.angle_alpha   90.00
_cell.angle_beta   90.00
_cell.angle_gamma   90.00
#
_symmetry.space_group_name_H-M   'P 1'
#
loop_
_entity.id
_entity.type
_entity.pdbx_description
1 polymer ?
#
loop_
_entity_poly.entity_id
_entity_poly.type
_entity_poly.pdbx_seq_one_letter_code
_entity_poly.pdbx_strand_id
1 'polypeptide(L)'
;MKSSFLEKIEKYKALVNIEKEEEIKEFEEFVKKYSPKERENLFRAITNLKAKKLPKRYDYFIVKFEKKDKKEIKNIFSPGDVIVVSSGNPLSKNVQKGTIYKVDKNCILVAFEEEPKDFIFKSKNLTLDLYPDDVTFKRWLEGLEDAKERKDLSFLFSEKKEKVKKFRDILKDISFYNKNLNIYQKKAVEKAISSPDFFLIHGPPGTGKTTTLVEIILQLYKQGKKVLVTADSNTAVDNILERVSKYIQKNSDLVRVGHPAKTSKNVEKHYIFYLLEQDKDYKEIRKIDLEISKLKMEQEKYLKPLSKWRRGLSNEEIKKYAKEGKKVRGVSPKKLQKMAKWIELQEKIISLIEKRRKIEDKILKKILSNAKIVFSTNSMVYSDLMKEIKENFDVAVIDEGSQATLPSTLLPILKSKKFIIAGDHKQLPPTVKSLAAKELTKTLFEKLISLYPEKSQILKIQYRMNKKIMDFPNKTFYNGELIAAKDVENITLKDLMDKEKYEKLPKKMKKILSYDLKDSVVFLDVKGTEKKEKISKSIYNLKEINRVKDIIKNLLEIGVKPQDIGIITPYLAQVKHLKKALEKDKIFVEVNTVDGFQGREKEVIVISFVRSNDKGELGFLEDLRRLNVAITRPKRKLIMVGNKKTLSSHPIYKKLIGSSLYIKD
;
A
#
# COMPACT_ATOMS: atom_id res chain seq x y z
N MET A 1 28.09 21.78 13.29
CA MET A 1 27.45 20.97 12.23
C MET A 1 27.18 19.53 12.65
N LYS A 2 28.12 18.79 13.27
CA LYS A 2 27.88 17.39 13.71
C LYS A 2 26.75 17.27 14.75
N SER A 3 26.69 18.12 15.75
CA SER A 3 25.63 18.14 16.79
C SER A 3 24.24 18.29 16.17
N SER A 4 24.07 19.26 15.28
CA SER A 4 22.77 19.53 14.64
C SER A 4 22.24 18.38 13.75
N PHE A 5 23.09 17.60 13.08
CA PHE A 5 22.69 16.46 12.28
C PHE A 5 22.20 15.28 13.13
N LEU A 6 22.96 14.93 14.18
CA LEU A 6 22.59 13.86 15.11
C LEU A 6 21.32 14.22 15.90
N GLU A 7 21.20 15.46 16.37
CA GLU A 7 19.99 15.96 17.03
C GLU A 7 18.74 15.81 16.17
N LYS A 8 18.85 16.07 14.85
CA LYS A 8 17.72 15.90 13.93
C LYS A 8 17.35 14.43 13.74
N ILE A 9 18.33 13.53 13.65
CA ILE A 9 18.05 12.08 13.60
C ILE A 9 17.31 11.65 14.87
N GLU A 10 17.78 12.05 16.05
CA GLU A 10 17.10 11.74 17.32
C GLU A 10 15.69 12.31 17.39
N LYS A 11 15.48 13.53 16.86
CA LYS A 11 14.15 14.11 16.72
C LYS A 11 13.23 13.23 15.86
N TYR A 12 13.69 12.77 14.68
CA TYR A 12 12.89 11.90 13.84
C TYR A 12 12.62 10.54 14.50
N LYS A 13 13.56 9.98 15.25
CA LYS A 13 13.34 8.76 16.05
C LYS A 13 12.25 8.97 17.10
N ALA A 14 12.27 10.11 17.78
CA ALA A 14 11.22 10.48 18.74
C ALA A 14 9.84 10.57 18.06
N LEU A 15 9.76 11.25 16.90
CA LEU A 15 8.51 11.37 16.13
C LEU A 15 7.97 10.00 15.66
N VAL A 16 8.84 9.11 15.22
CA VAL A 16 8.47 7.74 14.82
C VAL A 16 7.92 6.95 16.00
N ASN A 17 8.53 7.07 17.19
CA ASN A 17 8.05 6.41 18.40
C ASN A 17 6.68 6.97 18.85
N ILE A 18 6.49 8.29 18.80
CA ILE A 18 5.20 8.94 19.09
C ILE A 18 4.10 8.40 18.16
N GLU A 19 4.36 8.33 16.86
CA GLU A 19 3.38 7.81 15.89
C GLU A 19 3.06 6.33 16.14
N LYS A 20 4.09 5.51 16.40
CA LYS A 20 3.93 4.10 16.74
C LYS A 20 3.09 3.90 18.00
N GLU A 21 3.37 4.66 19.06
CA GLU A 21 2.62 4.59 20.32
C GLU A 21 1.16 5.00 20.14
N GLU A 22 0.90 6.04 19.35
CA GLU A 22 -0.46 6.49 19.03
C GLU A 22 -1.24 5.44 18.25
N GLU A 23 -0.63 4.79 17.25
CA GLU A 23 -1.29 3.70 16.51
C GLU A 23 -1.64 2.50 17.40
N ILE A 24 -0.73 2.10 18.27
CA ILE A 24 -0.96 0.99 19.21
C ILE A 24 -2.05 1.37 20.21
N LYS A 25 -1.98 2.57 20.78
CA LYS A 25 -2.95 3.09 21.73
C LYS A 25 -4.35 3.17 21.12
N GLU A 26 -4.46 3.71 19.90
CA GLU A 26 -5.74 3.77 19.16
C GLU A 26 -6.34 2.37 19.00
N PHE A 27 -5.52 1.39 18.65
CA PHE A 27 -5.95 -0.01 18.52
C PHE A 27 -6.43 -0.57 19.86
N GLU A 28 -5.66 -0.39 20.95
CA GLU A 28 -6.04 -0.87 22.27
C GLU A 28 -7.32 -0.24 22.81
N GLU A 29 -7.46 1.09 22.68
CA GLU A 29 -8.66 1.81 23.08
C GLU A 29 -9.86 1.35 22.27
N PHE A 30 -9.69 1.14 20.96
CA PHE A 30 -10.74 0.63 20.09
C PHE A 30 -11.20 -0.77 20.53
N VAL A 31 -10.27 -1.67 20.85
CA VAL A 31 -10.60 -3.02 21.33
C VAL A 31 -11.27 -2.99 22.70
N LYS A 32 -10.83 -2.13 23.61
CA LYS A 32 -11.43 -1.98 24.95
C LYS A 32 -12.85 -1.42 24.88
N LYS A 33 -13.09 -0.52 23.93
CA LYS A 33 -14.37 0.21 23.77
C LYS A 33 -15.47 -0.60 23.08
N TYR A 34 -15.10 -1.45 22.13
CA TYR A 34 -16.05 -2.14 21.25
C TYR A 34 -15.98 -3.66 21.40
N SER A 35 -17.13 -4.30 21.55
CA SER A 35 -17.25 -5.75 21.50
C SER A 35 -16.83 -6.31 20.11
N PRO A 36 -16.52 -7.61 20.01
CA PRO A 36 -16.13 -8.21 18.71
C PRO A 36 -17.16 -7.94 17.59
N LYS A 37 -18.46 -8.01 17.90
CA LYS A 37 -19.53 -7.77 16.92
C LYS A 37 -19.62 -6.29 16.50
N GLU A 38 -19.38 -5.37 17.42
CA GLU A 38 -19.33 -3.94 17.09
C GLU A 38 -18.10 -3.62 16.24
N ARG A 39 -16.94 -4.21 16.54
CA ARG A 39 -15.73 -4.07 15.71
C ARG A 39 -15.95 -4.60 14.29
N GLU A 40 -16.69 -5.71 14.14
CA GLU A 40 -17.11 -6.21 12.82
C GLU A 40 -18.04 -5.25 12.09
N ASN A 41 -19.01 -4.67 12.78
CA ASN A 41 -19.91 -3.66 12.20
C ASN A 41 -19.18 -2.38 11.78
N LEU A 42 -18.05 -2.09 12.42
CA LEU A 42 -17.14 -0.99 12.08
C LEU A 42 -16.10 -1.39 11.01
N PHE A 43 -16.17 -2.59 10.46
CA PHE A 43 -15.25 -3.14 9.46
C PHE A 43 -13.78 -3.22 9.93
N ARG A 44 -13.55 -3.32 11.24
CA ARG A 44 -12.22 -3.46 11.85
C ARG A 44 -11.93 -4.88 12.31
N ALA A 45 -12.92 -5.75 12.29
CA ALA A 45 -12.78 -7.16 12.65
C ALA A 45 -13.69 -8.06 11.82
N ILE A 46 -13.43 -9.35 11.85
CA ILE A 46 -14.32 -10.40 11.34
C ILE A 46 -14.45 -11.43 12.44
N THR A 47 -15.69 -11.78 12.79
CA THR A 47 -15.99 -12.63 13.91
C THR A 47 -16.67 -13.93 13.51
N ASN A 48 -16.88 -14.83 14.47
CA ASN A 48 -17.58 -16.11 14.27
C ASN A 48 -16.91 -16.98 13.19
N LEU A 49 -15.59 -17.09 13.25
CA LEU A 49 -14.81 -17.82 12.27
C LEU A 49 -14.46 -19.25 12.73
N LYS A 50 -14.28 -20.13 11.75
CA LYS A 50 -13.59 -21.42 11.87
C LYS A 50 -12.36 -21.40 10.98
N ALA A 51 -11.31 -22.14 11.37
CA ALA A 51 -10.05 -22.21 10.67
C ALA A 51 -9.77 -23.60 10.10
N LYS A 52 -9.16 -23.65 8.92
CA LYS A 52 -8.68 -24.89 8.28
C LYS A 52 -7.27 -24.66 7.75
N LYS A 53 -6.33 -25.55 8.10
CA LYS A 53 -4.97 -25.55 7.58
C LYS A 53 -4.99 -25.90 6.09
N LEU A 54 -4.25 -25.15 5.29
CA LEU A 54 -4.01 -25.42 3.87
C LEU A 54 -2.52 -25.76 3.66
N PRO A 55 -2.14 -26.31 2.49
CA PRO A 55 -0.74 -26.49 2.12
C PRO A 55 0.02 -25.17 2.24
N LYS A 56 1.29 -25.25 2.64
CA LYS A 56 2.18 -24.09 2.64
C LYS A 56 2.32 -23.51 1.23
N ARG A 57 2.56 -22.21 1.18
CA ARG A 57 2.91 -21.52 -0.06
C ARG A 57 4.09 -20.57 0.21
N TYR A 58 5.18 -20.75 -0.52
CA TYR A 58 6.40 -19.96 -0.33
C TYR A 58 6.82 -19.87 1.15
N ASP A 59 6.90 -21.02 1.84
CA ASP A 59 7.21 -21.16 3.28
C ASP A 59 6.21 -20.56 4.28
N TYR A 60 5.21 -19.84 3.83
CA TYR A 60 4.15 -19.38 4.70
C TYR A 60 3.14 -20.48 4.99
N PHE A 61 2.74 -20.57 6.26
CA PHE A 61 1.62 -21.41 6.67
C PHE A 61 0.31 -20.73 6.27
N ILE A 62 -0.45 -21.33 5.39
CA ILE A 62 -1.72 -20.78 4.95
C ILE A 62 -2.85 -21.38 5.75
N VAL A 63 -3.67 -20.50 6.35
CA VAL A 63 -4.87 -20.90 7.07
C VAL A 63 -6.08 -20.24 6.42
N LYS A 64 -7.11 -21.05 6.12
CA LYS A 64 -8.39 -20.58 5.60
C LYS A 64 -9.33 -20.30 6.77
N PHE A 65 -9.88 -19.10 6.80
CA PHE A 65 -10.92 -18.69 7.75
C PHE A 65 -12.24 -18.52 7.03
N GLU A 66 -13.31 -19.13 7.57
CA GLU A 66 -14.66 -19.08 7.03
C GLU A 66 -15.65 -18.76 8.15
N LYS A 67 -16.71 -18.01 7.86
CA LYS A 67 -17.80 -17.82 8.82
C LYS A 67 -18.53 -19.14 9.09
N LYS A 68 -18.85 -19.43 10.36
CA LYS A 68 -19.57 -20.63 10.75
C LYS A 68 -20.99 -20.70 10.20
N ASP A 69 -21.65 -19.55 10.12
CA ASP A 69 -23.02 -19.38 9.61
C ASP A 69 -23.07 -19.31 8.07
N LYS A 70 -21.93 -19.54 7.39
CA LYS A 70 -21.77 -19.51 5.93
C LYS A 70 -22.19 -18.19 5.27
N LYS A 71 -22.37 -17.13 6.04
CA LYS A 71 -22.68 -15.79 5.50
C LYS A 71 -21.50 -15.20 4.76
N GLU A 72 -21.79 -14.35 3.79
CA GLU A 72 -20.79 -13.57 3.07
C GLU A 72 -19.99 -12.69 4.03
N ILE A 73 -18.67 -12.65 3.83
CA ILE A 73 -17.77 -11.82 4.60
C ILE A 73 -17.82 -10.39 4.05
N LYS A 74 -18.58 -9.55 4.71
CA LYS A 74 -18.62 -8.10 4.41
C LYS A 74 -17.53 -7.39 5.18
N ASN A 75 -16.44 -7.06 4.50
CA ASN A 75 -15.28 -6.40 5.11
C ASN A 75 -14.59 -5.44 4.15
N ILE A 76 -13.68 -4.63 4.67
CA ILE A 76 -12.78 -3.76 3.91
C ILE A 76 -11.33 -4.26 3.91
N PHE A 77 -11.09 -5.47 4.42
CA PHE A 77 -9.75 -6.04 4.50
C PHE A 77 -9.21 -6.33 3.09
N SER A 78 -7.94 -6.09 2.93
CA SER A 78 -7.24 -6.26 1.67
C SER A 78 -6.08 -7.26 1.81
N PRO A 79 -5.70 -7.95 0.74
CA PRO A 79 -4.46 -8.71 0.75
C PRO A 79 -3.29 -7.84 1.19
N GLY A 80 -2.52 -8.35 2.14
CA GLY A 80 -1.40 -7.65 2.74
C GLY A 80 -1.66 -6.91 4.05
N ASP A 81 -2.92 -6.78 4.49
CA ASP A 81 -3.22 -6.23 5.80
C ASP A 81 -2.68 -7.14 6.90
N VAL A 82 -2.08 -6.52 7.92
CA VAL A 82 -1.66 -7.24 9.13
C VAL A 82 -2.86 -7.41 10.04
N ILE A 83 -3.05 -8.63 10.53
CA ILE A 83 -4.15 -8.96 11.45
C ILE A 83 -3.63 -9.69 12.68
N VAL A 84 -4.42 -9.63 13.72
CA VAL A 84 -4.26 -10.50 14.89
C VAL A 84 -5.42 -11.48 14.99
N VAL A 85 -5.09 -12.76 15.11
CA VAL A 85 -6.07 -13.83 15.37
C VAL A 85 -6.21 -14.00 16.87
N SER A 86 -7.45 -13.99 17.36
CA SER A 86 -7.76 -14.20 18.78
C SER A 86 -9.02 -15.02 18.98
N SER A 87 -9.30 -15.40 20.22
CA SER A 87 -10.57 -16.00 20.64
C SER A 87 -11.56 -14.94 21.12
N GLY A 88 -11.69 -13.82 20.39
CA GLY A 88 -12.59 -12.70 20.72
C GLY A 88 -11.90 -11.49 21.37
N ASN A 89 -10.76 -11.68 22.05
CA ASN A 89 -10.00 -10.57 22.63
C ASN A 89 -8.57 -10.52 22.05
N PRO A 90 -8.28 -9.60 21.13
CA PRO A 90 -6.96 -9.45 20.51
C PRO A 90 -5.88 -8.88 21.45
N LEU A 91 -6.23 -8.41 22.65
CA LEU A 91 -5.28 -7.97 23.69
C LEU A 91 -4.91 -9.10 24.66
N SER A 92 -5.40 -10.32 24.47
CA SER A 92 -5.05 -11.46 25.31
C SER A 92 -3.64 -11.97 24.99
N LYS A 93 -3.06 -12.76 25.92
CA LYS A 93 -1.75 -13.43 25.69
C LYS A 93 -1.81 -14.53 24.62
N ASN A 94 -2.99 -15.06 24.34
CA ASN A 94 -3.18 -16.16 23.39
C ASN A 94 -3.66 -15.65 22.04
N VAL A 95 -2.77 -14.97 21.34
CA VAL A 95 -2.99 -14.40 20.01
C VAL A 95 -1.87 -14.78 19.05
N GLN A 96 -2.11 -14.65 17.76
CA GLN A 96 -1.08 -14.78 16.73
C GLN A 96 -1.30 -13.75 15.62
N LYS A 97 -0.24 -13.05 15.22
CA LYS A 97 -0.25 -12.14 14.08
C LYS A 97 -0.12 -12.91 12.78
N GLY A 98 -0.75 -12.41 11.72
CA GLY A 98 -0.64 -12.95 10.38
C GLY A 98 -0.94 -11.85 9.36
N THR A 99 -0.71 -12.17 8.09
CA THR A 99 -0.97 -11.25 6.98
C THR A 99 -2.07 -11.84 6.09
N ILE A 100 -3.05 -11.04 5.71
CA ILE A 100 -4.11 -11.46 4.80
C ILE A 100 -3.50 -11.80 3.45
N TYR A 101 -3.62 -13.06 3.03
CA TYR A 101 -3.11 -13.56 1.76
C TYR A 101 -4.11 -13.36 0.62
N LYS A 102 -5.40 -13.64 0.86
CA LYS A 102 -6.47 -13.51 -0.12
C LYS A 102 -7.79 -13.26 0.59
N VAL A 103 -8.62 -12.44 -0.03
CA VAL A 103 -9.98 -12.18 0.41
C VAL A 103 -10.94 -12.64 -0.68
N ASP A 104 -11.84 -13.57 -0.33
CA ASP A 104 -12.95 -14.01 -1.16
C ASP A 104 -14.29 -13.72 -0.45
N LYS A 105 -15.40 -13.79 -1.18
CA LYS A 105 -16.73 -13.52 -0.60
C LYS A 105 -17.04 -14.36 0.65
N ASN A 106 -16.57 -15.60 0.68
CA ASN A 106 -16.92 -16.58 1.72
C ASN A 106 -15.76 -16.99 2.62
N CYS A 107 -14.54 -16.57 2.32
CA CYS A 107 -13.37 -16.93 3.11
C CYS A 107 -12.25 -15.90 3.03
N ILE A 108 -11.38 -15.94 4.04
CA ILE A 108 -10.11 -15.21 4.07
C ILE A 108 -8.99 -16.22 4.24
N LEU A 109 -7.96 -16.10 3.41
CA LEU A 109 -6.71 -16.82 3.59
C LEU A 109 -5.73 -15.91 4.32
N VAL A 110 -5.13 -16.44 5.37
CA VAL A 110 -4.11 -15.75 6.17
C VAL A 110 -2.79 -16.51 6.06
N ALA A 111 -1.72 -15.80 5.80
CA ALA A 111 -0.36 -16.30 5.80
C ALA A 111 0.32 -16.01 7.14
N PHE A 112 0.93 -17.03 7.72
CA PHE A 112 1.70 -16.95 8.96
C PHE A 112 3.15 -17.33 8.67
N GLU A 113 4.09 -16.58 9.24
CA GLU A 113 5.53 -16.88 9.17
C GLU A 113 5.89 -18.06 10.08
N GLU A 114 5.24 -18.12 11.24
CA GLU A 114 5.41 -19.21 12.20
C GLU A 114 4.27 -20.23 12.11
N GLU A 115 4.49 -21.43 12.64
CA GLU A 115 3.44 -22.46 12.69
C GLU A 115 2.22 -21.96 13.48
N PRO A 116 1.01 -22.06 12.88
CA PRO A 116 -0.21 -21.61 13.53
C PRO A 116 -0.45 -22.31 14.87
N LYS A 117 -0.68 -21.52 15.91
CA LYS A 117 -0.91 -22.02 17.27
C LYS A 117 -2.18 -22.87 17.35
N ASP A 118 -2.17 -23.87 18.19
CA ASP A 118 -3.27 -24.82 18.38
C ASP A 118 -4.65 -24.18 18.62
N PHE A 119 -4.67 -23.04 19.34
CA PHE A 119 -5.93 -22.37 19.64
C PHE A 119 -6.70 -21.95 18.38
N ILE A 120 -5.99 -21.66 17.28
CA ILE A 120 -6.60 -21.27 15.99
C ILE A 120 -7.51 -22.38 15.44
N PHE A 121 -7.19 -23.65 15.71
CA PHE A 121 -7.99 -24.77 15.23
C PHE A 121 -8.99 -25.31 16.27
N LYS A 122 -8.78 -24.99 17.55
CA LYS A 122 -9.58 -25.54 18.69
C LYS A 122 -10.61 -24.54 19.22
N SER A 123 -10.43 -23.24 18.97
CA SER A 123 -11.31 -22.20 19.52
C SER A 123 -12.67 -22.17 18.85
N LYS A 124 -13.72 -21.95 19.65
CA LYS A 124 -15.09 -21.81 19.17
C LYS A 124 -15.42 -20.39 18.64
N ASN A 125 -14.66 -19.37 19.01
CA ASN A 125 -14.99 -17.96 18.71
C ASN A 125 -13.77 -17.21 18.16
N LEU A 126 -13.31 -17.60 16.98
CA LEU A 126 -12.17 -16.92 16.37
C LEU A 126 -12.59 -15.57 15.79
N THR A 127 -11.71 -14.59 15.99
CA THR A 127 -11.79 -13.26 15.39
C THR A 127 -10.50 -12.93 14.67
N LEU A 128 -10.62 -12.19 13.59
CA LEU A 128 -9.52 -11.51 12.91
C LEU A 128 -9.72 -10.01 13.11
N ASP A 129 -8.78 -9.36 13.76
CA ASP A 129 -8.79 -7.91 13.97
C ASP A 129 -7.63 -7.26 13.22
N LEU A 130 -7.87 -6.12 12.53
CA LEU A 130 -6.81 -5.34 11.91
C LEU A 130 -5.82 -4.86 12.97
N TYR A 131 -4.53 -5.05 12.73
CA TYR A 131 -3.46 -4.73 13.66
C TYR A 131 -2.49 -3.71 13.05
N PRO A 132 -1.95 -2.74 13.82
CA PRO A 132 -0.90 -1.83 13.35
C PRO A 132 0.35 -2.59 12.89
N ASP A 133 0.99 -2.12 11.82
CA ASP A 133 2.23 -2.71 11.31
C ASP A 133 3.45 -2.18 12.10
N ASP A 134 3.76 -2.82 13.21
CA ASP A 134 4.90 -2.47 14.09
C ASP A 134 6.28 -2.78 13.47
N VAL A 135 6.35 -3.66 12.47
CA VAL A 135 7.59 -4.00 11.76
C VAL A 135 8.10 -2.82 10.93
N THR A 136 7.21 -2.07 10.31
CA THR A 136 7.59 -0.89 9.53
C THR A 136 8.25 0.17 10.42
N PHE A 137 7.70 0.46 11.59
CA PHE A 137 8.31 1.42 12.53
C PHE A 137 9.69 0.96 13.03
N LYS A 138 9.85 -0.33 13.31
CA LYS A 138 11.15 -0.89 13.70
C LYS A 138 12.21 -0.64 12.61
N ARG A 139 11.89 -0.91 11.36
CA ARG A 139 12.79 -0.69 10.21
C ARG A 139 13.13 0.80 10.01
N TRP A 140 12.16 1.69 10.22
CA TRP A 140 12.43 3.14 10.17
C TRP A 140 13.42 3.58 11.24
N LEU A 141 13.28 3.07 12.48
CA LEU A 141 14.20 3.37 13.57
C LEU A 141 15.60 2.82 13.30
N GLU A 142 15.70 1.59 12.76
CA GLU A 142 16.97 1.01 12.34
C GLU A 142 17.64 1.86 11.25
N GLY A 143 16.89 2.27 10.21
CA GLY A 143 17.42 3.14 9.15
C GLY A 143 17.88 4.51 9.67
N LEU A 144 17.14 5.12 10.60
CA LEU A 144 17.56 6.36 11.24
C LEU A 144 18.84 6.19 12.06
N GLU A 145 19.05 5.02 12.68
CA GLU A 145 20.29 4.73 13.37
C GLU A 145 21.47 4.58 12.39
N ASP A 146 21.30 3.81 11.32
CA ASP A 146 22.31 3.64 10.26
C ASP A 146 22.65 4.97 9.56
N ALA A 147 21.70 5.91 9.48
CA ALA A 147 21.94 7.22 8.89
C ALA A 147 23.02 8.04 9.61
N LYS A 148 23.28 7.79 10.90
CA LYS A 148 24.33 8.48 11.67
C LYS A 148 25.72 8.28 11.07
N GLU A 149 25.96 7.12 10.44
CA GLU A 149 27.21 6.78 9.77
C GLU A 149 27.34 7.41 8.38
N ARG A 150 26.23 7.86 7.76
CA ARG A 150 26.16 8.43 6.41
C ARG A 150 26.18 9.95 6.43
N LYS A 151 27.29 10.52 6.88
CA LYS A 151 27.50 11.99 6.96
C LYS A 151 27.32 12.71 5.62
N ASP A 152 27.58 12.02 4.51
CA ASP A 152 27.35 12.48 3.15
C ASP A 152 25.87 12.79 2.87
N LEU A 153 24.93 12.24 3.67
CA LEU A 153 23.51 12.45 3.57
C LEU A 153 22.96 13.49 4.57
N SER A 154 23.84 14.27 5.26
CA SER A 154 23.40 15.29 6.23
C SER A 154 22.44 16.32 5.65
N PHE A 155 22.59 16.66 4.36
CA PHE A 155 21.68 17.57 3.64
C PHE A 155 20.23 17.12 3.61
N LEU A 156 19.96 15.80 3.73
CA LEU A 156 18.59 15.27 3.81
C LEU A 156 17.86 15.71 5.08
N PHE A 157 18.59 16.03 6.12
CA PHE A 157 18.06 16.49 7.41
C PHE A 157 18.14 18.00 7.60
N SER A 158 18.83 18.73 6.71
CA SER A 158 19.00 20.17 6.80
C SER A 158 17.76 20.95 6.36
N GLU A 159 17.40 22.02 7.06
CA GLU A 159 16.36 22.98 6.66
C GLU A 159 16.90 24.07 5.71
N LYS A 160 18.21 24.11 5.50
CA LYS A 160 18.88 25.06 4.62
C LYS A 160 19.56 24.32 3.48
N LYS A 161 19.70 25.02 2.35
CA LYS A 161 20.45 24.50 1.20
C LYS A 161 21.90 24.24 1.59
N GLU A 162 22.34 22.99 1.48
CA GLU A 162 23.75 22.60 1.64
C GLU A 162 24.39 22.38 0.28
N LYS A 163 25.72 22.30 0.26
CA LYS A 163 26.48 22.03 -0.98
C LYS A 163 26.24 20.60 -1.44
N VAL A 164 25.68 20.43 -2.62
CA VAL A 164 25.50 19.13 -3.29
C VAL A 164 26.36 19.07 -4.55
N LYS A 165 26.57 17.87 -5.09
CA LYS A 165 27.38 17.71 -6.31
C LYS A 165 26.68 18.42 -7.48
N LYS A 166 27.44 19.21 -8.26
CA LYS A 166 26.93 19.85 -9.47
C LYS A 166 26.72 18.83 -10.56
N PHE A 167 25.82 19.10 -11.50
CA PHE A 167 25.73 18.30 -12.72
C PHE A 167 27.09 18.30 -13.41
N ARG A 168 27.50 17.12 -13.89
CA ARG A 168 28.49 16.97 -14.96
C ARG A 168 27.75 17.23 -16.27
N ASP A 169 28.43 17.09 -17.38
CA ASP A 169 27.81 17.25 -18.71
C ASP A 169 26.54 16.39 -18.82
N ILE A 170 25.45 17.03 -19.25
CA ILE A 170 24.19 16.31 -19.46
C ILE A 170 24.40 15.43 -20.70
N LEU A 171 24.20 14.13 -20.53
CA LEU A 171 24.24 13.18 -21.65
C LEU A 171 23.21 13.59 -22.70
N LYS A 172 23.66 13.93 -23.88
CA LYS A 172 22.84 14.16 -25.07
C LYS A 172 22.84 12.89 -25.91
N ASP A 173 21.87 12.74 -26.78
CA ASP A 173 21.74 11.62 -27.74
C ASP A 173 21.55 10.23 -27.11
N ILE A 174 20.72 10.17 -26.06
CA ILE A 174 20.27 8.90 -25.49
C ILE A 174 19.33 8.19 -26.46
N SER A 175 19.63 6.94 -26.81
CA SER A 175 18.69 6.09 -27.55
C SER A 175 17.61 5.58 -26.61
N PHE A 176 16.41 6.18 -26.66
CA PHE A 176 15.27 5.85 -25.83
C PHE A 176 14.60 4.53 -26.27
N TYR A 177 14.23 3.69 -25.29
CA TYR A 177 13.40 2.51 -25.52
C TYR A 177 11.99 2.89 -25.94
N ASN A 178 11.40 3.87 -25.26
CA ASN A 178 10.10 4.43 -25.64
C ASN A 178 10.28 5.67 -26.53
N LYS A 179 10.08 5.49 -27.82
CA LYS A 179 10.21 6.57 -28.82
C LYS A 179 9.14 7.67 -28.66
N ASN A 180 8.02 7.38 -28.00
CA ASN A 180 6.89 8.29 -27.83
C ASN A 180 7.02 9.22 -26.59
N LEU A 181 8.17 9.22 -25.91
CA LEU A 181 8.39 10.17 -24.83
C LEU A 181 8.36 11.60 -25.33
N ASN A 182 7.63 12.46 -24.62
CA ASN A 182 7.62 13.88 -24.91
C ASN A 182 8.91 14.58 -24.44
N ILE A 183 9.09 15.83 -24.86
CA ILE A 183 10.32 16.60 -24.56
C ILE A 183 10.63 16.72 -23.08
N TYR A 184 9.62 16.88 -22.21
CA TYR A 184 9.83 17.00 -20.74
C TYR A 184 10.23 15.66 -20.12
N GLN A 185 9.66 14.56 -20.59
CA GLN A 185 10.01 13.20 -20.17
C GLN A 185 11.45 12.86 -20.61
N LYS A 186 11.82 13.14 -21.88
CA LYS A 186 13.20 12.94 -22.37
C LYS A 186 14.20 13.73 -21.54
N LYS A 187 13.93 15.03 -21.31
CA LYS A 187 14.77 15.89 -20.49
C LYS A 187 14.88 15.41 -19.04
N ALA A 188 13.80 14.84 -18.46
CA ALA A 188 13.84 14.26 -17.13
C ALA A 188 14.75 13.02 -17.08
N VAL A 189 14.69 12.15 -18.09
CA VAL A 189 15.57 10.97 -18.22
C VAL A 189 17.02 11.39 -18.33
N GLU A 190 17.36 12.30 -19.25
CA GLU A 190 18.71 12.81 -19.48
C GLU A 190 19.33 13.39 -18.19
N LYS A 191 18.60 14.28 -17.53
CA LYS A 191 19.04 14.88 -16.27
C LYS A 191 19.16 13.86 -15.14
N ALA A 192 18.19 12.96 -15.01
CA ALA A 192 18.20 11.94 -13.97
C ALA A 192 19.42 11.02 -14.09
N ILE A 193 19.77 10.61 -15.30
CA ILE A 193 20.94 9.76 -15.55
C ILE A 193 22.25 10.52 -15.29
N SER A 194 22.32 11.78 -15.72
CA SER A 194 23.52 12.62 -15.60
C SER A 194 23.77 13.17 -14.20
N SER A 195 22.77 13.15 -13.31
CA SER A 195 22.94 13.63 -11.94
C SER A 195 23.87 12.71 -11.15
N PRO A 196 24.88 13.25 -10.44
CA PRO A 196 25.89 12.42 -9.76
C PRO A 196 25.45 11.90 -8.38
N ASP A 197 24.45 12.51 -7.76
CA ASP A 197 24.00 12.26 -6.38
C ASP A 197 22.51 11.97 -6.29
N PHE A 198 21.65 12.92 -6.62
CA PHE A 198 20.22 12.72 -6.64
C PHE A 198 19.52 13.54 -7.72
N PHE A 199 18.28 13.11 -8.07
CA PHE A 199 17.42 13.84 -8.98
C PHE A 199 15.93 13.66 -8.59
N LEU A 200 15.13 14.69 -8.85
CA LEU A 200 13.71 14.71 -8.52
C LEU A 200 12.85 14.83 -9.79
N ILE A 201 11.82 14.00 -9.87
CA ILE A 201 10.85 14.06 -10.97
C ILE A 201 9.52 14.53 -10.39
N HIS A 202 9.14 15.76 -10.69
CA HIS A 202 7.82 16.27 -10.35
C HIS A 202 6.85 15.86 -11.44
N GLY A 203 5.98 14.91 -11.12
CA GLY A 203 4.99 14.33 -12.03
C GLY A 203 3.56 14.64 -11.62
N PRO A 204 2.99 15.79 -12.03
CA PRO A 204 1.57 16.09 -11.85
C PRO A 204 0.65 14.99 -12.39
N PRO A 205 -0.67 15.02 -12.07
CA PRO A 205 -1.61 14.00 -12.50
C PRO A 205 -1.62 13.78 -14.02
N GLY A 206 -1.51 12.54 -14.46
CA GLY A 206 -1.60 12.16 -15.86
C GLY A 206 -0.39 12.48 -16.73
N THR A 207 0.73 12.97 -16.17
CA THR A 207 1.91 13.38 -16.97
C THR A 207 2.87 12.24 -17.34
N GLY A 208 2.52 10.99 -17.02
CA GLY A 208 3.34 9.84 -17.39
C GLY A 208 4.58 9.63 -16.51
N LYS A 209 4.49 9.98 -15.21
CA LYS A 209 5.55 9.76 -14.21
C LYS A 209 6.12 8.34 -14.27
N THR A 210 5.26 7.32 -14.19
CA THR A 210 5.70 5.91 -14.23
C THR A 210 6.38 5.55 -15.56
N THR A 211 5.89 6.09 -16.68
CA THR A 211 6.50 5.88 -18.02
C THR A 211 7.92 6.44 -18.05
N THR A 212 8.11 7.62 -17.46
CA THR A 212 9.44 8.26 -17.35
C THR A 212 10.38 7.45 -16.45
N LEU A 213 9.88 6.94 -15.31
CA LEU A 213 10.67 6.09 -14.41
C LEU A 213 11.07 4.78 -15.07
N VAL A 214 10.17 4.13 -15.81
CA VAL A 214 10.48 2.91 -16.57
C VAL A 214 11.63 3.17 -17.54
N GLU A 215 11.60 4.26 -18.29
CA GLU A 215 12.68 4.61 -19.21
C GLU A 215 14.01 4.83 -18.48
N ILE A 216 14.00 5.55 -17.34
CA ILE A 216 15.22 5.75 -16.52
C ILE A 216 15.79 4.41 -16.07
N ILE A 217 14.94 3.50 -15.57
CA ILE A 217 15.37 2.17 -15.09
C ILE A 217 16.01 1.38 -16.24
N LEU A 218 15.41 1.40 -17.44
CA LEU A 218 15.93 0.72 -18.62
C LEU A 218 17.26 1.30 -19.07
N GLN A 219 17.44 2.62 -19.04
CA GLN A 219 18.70 3.26 -19.37
C GLN A 219 19.81 2.94 -18.36
N LEU A 220 19.47 2.90 -17.06
CA LEU A 220 20.41 2.47 -16.01
C LEU A 220 20.80 0.99 -16.18
N TYR A 221 19.83 0.12 -16.49
CA TYR A 221 20.08 -1.29 -16.80
C TYR A 221 21.01 -1.45 -18.01
N LYS A 222 20.79 -0.70 -19.10
CA LYS A 222 21.66 -0.68 -20.29
C LYS A 222 23.10 -0.26 -19.95
N GLN A 223 23.27 0.61 -18.96
CA GLN A 223 24.59 1.02 -18.45
C GLN A 223 25.23 0.00 -17.50
N GLY A 224 24.60 -1.16 -17.29
CA GLY A 224 25.10 -2.20 -16.37
C GLY A 224 24.96 -1.85 -14.89
N LYS A 225 24.16 -0.84 -14.52
CA LYS A 225 23.96 -0.43 -13.13
C LYS A 225 23.07 -1.41 -12.37
N LYS A 226 23.40 -1.64 -11.10
CA LYS A 226 22.56 -2.37 -10.16
C LYS A 226 21.53 -1.42 -9.56
N VAL A 227 20.25 -1.63 -9.87
CA VAL A 227 19.17 -0.69 -9.57
C VAL A 227 18.25 -1.25 -8.49
N LEU A 228 17.92 -0.42 -7.49
CA LEU A 228 16.89 -0.69 -6.49
C LEU A 228 15.66 0.16 -6.82
N VAL A 229 14.53 -0.47 -7.12
CA VAL A 229 13.27 0.22 -7.42
C VAL A 229 12.32 0.06 -6.25
N THR A 230 11.88 1.18 -5.68
CA THR A 230 10.99 1.15 -4.51
C THR A 230 9.82 2.13 -4.60
N ALA A 231 8.81 1.85 -3.80
CA ALA A 231 7.71 2.76 -3.48
C ALA A 231 7.15 2.37 -2.11
N ASP A 232 6.30 3.19 -1.51
CA ASP A 232 5.65 2.83 -0.24
C ASP A 232 4.58 1.75 -0.44
N SER A 233 3.89 1.77 -1.59
CA SER A 233 2.84 0.79 -1.90
C SER A 233 3.34 -0.37 -2.78
N ASN A 234 2.86 -1.59 -2.49
CA ASN A 234 3.14 -2.76 -3.33
C ASN A 234 2.62 -2.61 -4.75
N THR A 235 1.46 -1.98 -4.92
CA THR A 235 0.84 -1.75 -6.23
C THR A 235 1.71 -0.86 -7.12
N ALA A 236 2.32 0.19 -6.58
CA ALA A 236 3.21 1.06 -7.35
C ALA A 236 4.46 0.30 -7.82
N VAL A 237 5.08 -0.48 -6.93
CA VAL A 237 6.24 -1.32 -7.26
C VAL A 237 5.90 -2.34 -8.35
N ASP A 238 4.79 -3.06 -8.21
CA ASP A 238 4.36 -4.09 -9.15
C ASP A 238 4.01 -3.50 -10.53
N ASN A 239 3.40 -2.31 -10.58
CA ASN A 239 3.10 -1.59 -11.83
C ASN A 239 4.38 -1.21 -12.60
N ILE A 240 5.43 -0.79 -11.89
CA ILE A 240 6.73 -0.48 -12.53
C ILE A 240 7.35 -1.77 -13.05
N LEU A 241 7.39 -2.83 -12.22
CA LEU A 241 7.95 -4.13 -12.61
C LEU A 241 7.25 -4.71 -13.83
N GLU A 242 5.92 -4.71 -13.87
CA GLU A 242 5.14 -5.20 -15.01
C GLU A 242 5.51 -4.46 -16.31
N ARG A 243 5.75 -3.15 -16.24
CA ARG A 243 6.16 -2.37 -17.42
C ARG A 243 7.61 -2.61 -17.81
N VAL A 244 8.53 -2.67 -16.86
CA VAL A 244 9.96 -2.95 -17.11
C VAL A 244 10.15 -4.35 -17.69
N SER A 245 9.39 -5.34 -17.20
CA SER A 245 9.50 -6.73 -17.65
C SER A 245 9.13 -6.96 -19.11
N LYS A 246 8.45 -6.00 -19.76
CA LYS A 246 8.15 -6.06 -21.20
C LYS A 246 9.37 -5.80 -22.08
N TYR A 247 10.39 -5.16 -21.54
CA TYR A 247 11.61 -4.80 -22.27
C TYR A 247 12.82 -5.68 -21.93
N ILE A 248 12.82 -6.34 -20.78
CA ILE A 248 13.93 -7.17 -20.30
C ILE A 248 13.54 -8.64 -20.39
N GLN A 249 14.13 -9.36 -21.33
CA GLN A 249 13.81 -10.78 -21.58
C GLN A 249 14.38 -11.72 -20.52
N LYS A 250 15.51 -11.37 -19.92
CA LYS A 250 16.20 -12.22 -18.92
C LYS A 250 15.52 -12.08 -17.56
N ASN A 251 14.59 -12.98 -17.25
CA ASN A 251 13.81 -12.96 -16.02
C ASN A 251 14.63 -12.95 -14.73
N SER A 252 15.82 -13.60 -14.73
CA SER A 252 16.73 -13.63 -13.57
C SER A 252 17.33 -12.27 -13.20
N ASP A 253 17.28 -11.29 -14.09
CA ASP A 253 17.80 -9.95 -13.84
C ASP A 253 16.80 -9.08 -13.05
N LEU A 254 15.53 -9.50 -12.98
CA LEU A 254 14.44 -8.81 -12.30
C LEU A 254 13.98 -9.62 -11.09
N VAL A 255 14.12 -9.07 -9.90
CA VAL A 255 13.71 -9.75 -8.67
C VAL A 255 12.78 -8.87 -7.85
N ARG A 256 11.60 -9.41 -7.50
CA ARG A 256 10.61 -8.78 -6.61
C ARG A 256 10.74 -9.34 -5.20
N VAL A 257 11.18 -8.51 -4.26
CA VAL A 257 11.26 -8.84 -2.83
C VAL A 257 10.06 -8.26 -2.09
N GLY A 258 9.30 -9.11 -1.40
CA GLY A 258 8.11 -8.68 -0.66
C GLY A 258 7.37 -9.86 -0.05
N HIS A 259 6.25 -9.59 0.60
CA HIS A 259 5.38 -10.64 1.11
C HIS A 259 4.49 -11.19 -0.04
N PRO A 260 4.31 -12.51 -0.18
CA PRO A 260 3.57 -13.12 -1.30
C PRO A 260 2.13 -12.65 -1.38
N ALA A 261 1.50 -12.35 -0.25
CA ALA A 261 0.15 -11.81 -0.20
C ALA A 261 0.03 -10.40 -0.78
N LYS A 262 1.12 -9.66 -0.83
CA LYS A 262 1.19 -8.27 -1.28
C LYS A 262 1.68 -8.12 -2.72
N THR A 263 2.03 -9.24 -3.39
CA THR A 263 2.57 -9.26 -4.75
C THR A 263 1.46 -9.61 -5.75
N SER A 264 1.37 -8.86 -6.84
CA SER A 264 0.39 -9.07 -7.89
C SER A 264 0.70 -10.35 -8.69
N LYS A 265 -0.34 -11.06 -9.15
CA LYS A 265 -0.19 -12.26 -9.99
C LYS A 265 0.58 -11.99 -11.28
N ASN A 266 0.45 -10.80 -11.86
CA ASN A 266 1.09 -10.45 -13.14
C ASN A 266 2.62 -10.45 -13.05
N VAL A 267 3.18 -10.28 -11.84
CA VAL A 267 4.62 -10.23 -11.59
C VAL A 267 5.14 -11.43 -10.78
N GLU A 268 4.29 -12.43 -10.53
CA GLU A 268 4.62 -13.60 -9.69
C GLU A 268 5.90 -14.32 -10.16
N LYS A 269 6.14 -14.40 -11.47
CA LYS A 269 7.35 -15.03 -12.05
C LYS A 269 8.66 -14.35 -11.65
N HIS A 270 8.63 -13.11 -11.18
CA HIS A 270 9.78 -12.35 -10.69
C HIS A 270 9.87 -12.34 -9.17
N TYR A 271 8.89 -12.94 -8.48
CA TYR A 271 8.88 -13.00 -7.04
C TYR A 271 10.00 -13.90 -6.52
N ILE A 272 10.75 -13.42 -5.53
CA ILE A 272 11.97 -14.08 -5.08
C ILE A 272 11.77 -15.54 -4.66
N PHE A 273 10.66 -15.87 -3.99
CA PHE A 273 10.38 -17.24 -3.58
C PHE A 273 9.86 -18.11 -4.73
N TYR A 274 9.25 -17.50 -5.77
CA TYR A 274 8.98 -18.24 -7.01
C TYR A 274 10.29 -18.61 -7.69
N LEU A 275 11.25 -17.68 -7.79
CA LEU A 275 12.58 -17.95 -8.36
C LEU A 275 13.36 -18.97 -7.52
N LEU A 276 13.22 -18.94 -6.19
CA LEU A 276 13.75 -19.95 -5.29
C LEU A 276 13.27 -21.36 -5.67
N GLU A 277 11.97 -21.53 -5.89
CA GLU A 277 11.36 -22.83 -6.27
C GLU A 277 11.81 -23.34 -7.63
N GLN A 278 12.24 -22.45 -8.53
CA GLN A 278 12.77 -22.79 -9.85
C GLN A 278 14.28 -23.11 -9.85
N ASP A 279 15.00 -22.80 -8.76
CA ASP A 279 16.43 -23.10 -8.66
C ASP A 279 16.66 -24.62 -8.59
N LYS A 280 17.70 -25.10 -9.27
CA LYS A 280 18.02 -26.53 -9.32
C LYS A 280 18.31 -27.15 -7.96
N ASP A 281 18.88 -26.35 -7.02
CA ASP A 281 19.23 -26.82 -5.67
C ASP A 281 17.97 -26.92 -4.78
N TYR A 282 16.83 -26.37 -5.17
CA TYR A 282 15.55 -26.47 -4.45
C TYR A 282 15.03 -27.91 -4.33
N LYS A 283 15.47 -28.81 -5.22
CA LYS A 283 15.14 -30.26 -5.12
C LYS A 283 15.62 -30.86 -3.79
N GLU A 284 16.74 -30.38 -3.23
CA GLU A 284 17.22 -30.82 -1.93
C GLU A 284 16.31 -30.35 -0.79
N ILE A 285 15.83 -29.11 -0.85
CA ILE A 285 14.82 -28.59 0.09
C ILE A 285 13.58 -29.46 0.11
N ARG A 286 13.03 -29.82 -1.09
CA ARG A 286 11.86 -30.71 -1.17
C ARG A 286 12.09 -32.09 -0.54
N LYS A 287 13.28 -32.67 -0.72
CA LYS A 287 13.64 -33.95 -0.07
C LYS A 287 13.64 -33.82 1.44
N ILE A 288 14.24 -32.75 1.96
CA ILE A 288 14.28 -32.48 3.41
C ILE A 288 12.87 -32.24 3.95
N ASP A 289 12.01 -31.49 3.26
CA ASP A 289 10.61 -31.24 3.67
C ASP A 289 9.79 -32.55 3.73
N LEU A 290 10.00 -33.47 2.80
CA LEU A 290 9.40 -34.80 2.85
C LEU A 290 9.89 -35.64 4.02
N GLU A 291 11.18 -35.59 4.32
CA GLU A 291 11.76 -36.29 5.47
C GLU A 291 11.25 -35.72 6.79
N ILE A 292 11.21 -34.41 6.95
CA ILE A 292 10.60 -33.74 8.11
C ILE A 292 9.14 -34.18 8.29
N SER A 293 8.39 -34.25 7.20
CA SER A 293 6.98 -34.67 7.24
C SER A 293 6.83 -36.11 7.72
N LYS A 294 7.67 -37.03 7.25
CA LYS A 294 7.69 -38.44 7.71
C LYS A 294 8.07 -38.55 9.20
N LEU A 295 9.10 -37.81 9.63
CA LEU A 295 9.52 -37.80 11.04
C LEU A 295 8.44 -37.22 11.96
N LYS A 296 7.72 -36.19 11.53
CA LYS A 296 6.58 -35.62 12.28
C LYS A 296 5.43 -36.64 12.42
N MET A 297 5.08 -37.36 11.35
CA MET A 297 4.08 -38.43 11.43
C MET A 297 4.50 -39.56 12.35
N GLU A 298 5.79 -39.93 12.36
CA GLU A 298 6.33 -40.92 13.29
C GLU A 298 6.28 -40.41 14.72
N GLN A 299 6.66 -39.15 14.96
CA GLN A 299 6.69 -38.49 16.26
C GLN A 299 5.31 -38.46 16.95
N GLU A 300 4.22 -38.36 16.21
CA GLU A 300 2.84 -38.39 16.70
C GLU A 300 2.49 -39.71 17.42
N LYS A 301 3.20 -40.79 17.13
CA LYS A 301 3.03 -42.10 17.80
C LYS A 301 3.63 -42.13 19.21
N TYR A 302 4.44 -41.16 19.60
CA TYR A 302 5.18 -41.09 20.85
C TYR A 302 4.64 -40.00 21.79
N LEU A 303 5.03 -40.09 23.06
CA LEU A 303 4.52 -39.19 24.08
C LEU A 303 5.32 -37.87 24.10
N LYS A 304 4.68 -36.78 23.75
CA LYS A 304 5.28 -35.46 23.87
C LYS A 304 5.64 -35.14 25.33
N PRO A 305 6.88 -34.70 25.65
CA PRO A 305 7.34 -34.46 27.00
C PRO A 305 6.81 -33.15 27.59
N LEU A 306 5.48 -33.05 27.77
CA LEU A 306 4.83 -31.91 28.41
C LEU A 306 5.16 -31.87 29.92
N SER A 307 5.09 -30.70 30.57
CA SER A 307 5.40 -30.48 31.97
C SER A 307 4.72 -31.49 32.89
N LYS A 308 3.47 -31.84 32.66
CA LYS A 308 2.68 -32.85 33.39
C LYS A 308 3.24 -34.28 33.29
N TRP A 309 3.96 -34.61 32.22
CA TRP A 309 4.51 -35.94 31.98
C TRP A 309 5.99 -36.04 32.37
N ARG A 310 6.78 -34.98 32.10
CA ARG A 310 8.22 -34.94 32.37
C ARG A 310 8.56 -34.73 33.86
N ARG A 311 7.64 -34.15 34.65
CA ARG A 311 7.78 -33.89 36.08
C ARG A 311 9.14 -33.26 36.46
N GLY A 312 9.57 -32.24 35.69
CA GLY A 312 10.81 -31.51 35.91
C GLY A 312 12.10 -32.20 35.42
N LEU A 313 11.98 -33.32 34.71
CA LEU A 313 13.16 -33.97 34.09
C LEU A 313 13.59 -33.19 32.83
N SER A 314 14.90 -33.04 32.63
CA SER A 314 15.48 -32.52 31.40
C SER A 314 15.37 -33.54 30.24
N ASN A 315 15.67 -33.11 29.03
CA ASN A 315 15.67 -34.02 27.87
C ASN A 315 16.76 -35.09 28.00
N GLU A 316 17.92 -34.73 28.53
CA GLU A 316 19.06 -35.58 28.77
C GLU A 316 18.73 -36.62 29.86
N GLU A 317 18.12 -36.19 30.96
CA GLU A 317 17.67 -37.08 32.03
C GLU A 317 16.62 -38.09 31.56
N ILE A 318 15.63 -37.61 30.72
CA ILE A 318 14.62 -38.51 30.15
C ILE A 318 15.28 -39.59 29.28
N LYS A 319 16.23 -39.21 28.41
CA LYS A 319 16.97 -40.17 27.57
C LYS A 319 17.80 -41.14 28.38
N LYS A 320 18.50 -40.64 29.41
CA LYS A 320 19.31 -41.44 30.32
C LYS A 320 18.46 -42.50 31.04
N TYR A 321 17.40 -42.06 31.73
CA TYR A 321 16.56 -42.97 32.51
C TYR A 321 15.71 -43.91 31.64
N ALA A 322 15.37 -43.47 30.39
CA ALA A 322 14.73 -44.36 29.42
C ALA A 322 15.64 -45.54 29.04
N LYS A 323 16.97 -45.31 28.88
CA LYS A 323 17.96 -46.35 28.59
C LYS A 323 18.19 -47.26 29.83
N GLU A 324 18.23 -46.69 31.05
CA GLU A 324 18.41 -47.44 32.29
C GLU A 324 17.18 -48.25 32.69
N GLY A 325 16.04 -48.05 32.06
CA GLY A 325 14.80 -48.75 32.40
C GLY A 325 14.26 -48.47 33.80
N LYS A 326 14.65 -47.36 34.42
CA LYS A 326 14.30 -47.00 35.80
C LYS A 326 13.05 -46.12 35.87
N LYS A 327 12.26 -46.33 36.93
CA LYS A 327 11.14 -45.43 37.30
C LYS A 327 11.71 -44.21 38.03
N VAL A 328 11.46 -43.01 37.58
CA VAL A 328 11.98 -41.77 38.17
C VAL A 328 10.87 -40.74 38.34
N ARG A 329 10.81 -40.09 39.53
CA ARG A 329 9.78 -39.09 39.85
C ARG A 329 8.35 -39.55 39.58
N GLY A 330 8.08 -40.87 39.76
CA GLY A 330 6.75 -41.45 39.46
C GLY A 330 6.42 -41.63 38.00
N VAL A 331 7.37 -41.40 37.07
CA VAL A 331 7.21 -41.68 35.65
C VAL A 331 7.69 -43.10 35.35
N SER A 332 6.84 -43.89 34.70
CA SER A 332 7.18 -45.28 34.36
C SER A 332 8.23 -45.39 33.27
N PRO A 333 9.07 -46.45 33.19
CA PRO A 333 10.05 -46.66 32.14
C PRO A 333 9.45 -46.61 30.74
N LYS A 334 8.29 -47.19 30.53
CA LYS A 334 7.57 -47.18 29.26
C LYS A 334 7.18 -45.75 28.79
N LYS A 335 6.81 -44.87 29.71
CA LYS A 335 6.55 -43.45 29.42
C LYS A 335 7.84 -42.70 29.12
N LEU A 336 8.91 -42.95 29.87
CA LEU A 336 10.23 -42.36 29.62
C LEU A 336 10.77 -42.77 28.26
N GLN A 337 10.67 -44.03 27.87
CA GLN A 337 11.04 -44.50 26.52
C GLN A 337 10.27 -43.81 25.42
N LYS A 338 8.94 -43.66 25.59
CA LYS A 338 8.12 -42.95 24.61
C LYS A 338 8.48 -41.47 24.49
N MET A 339 8.80 -40.82 25.63
CA MET A 339 9.25 -39.41 25.62
C MET A 339 10.65 -39.27 25.02
N ALA A 340 11.58 -40.18 25.34
CA ALA A 340 12.93 -40.20 24.80
C ALA A 340 12.90 -40.31 23.27
N LYS A 341 12.08 -41.22 22.74
CA LYS A 341 11.92 -41.39 21.29
C LYS A 341 11.34 -40.15 20.64
N TRP A 342 10.36 -39.50 21.27
CA TRP A 342 9.80 -38.23 20.80
C TRP A 342 10.90 -37.14 20.74
N ILE A 343 11.77 -37.05 21.77
CA ILE A 343 12.87 -36.08 21.84
C ILE A 343 13.91 -36.36 20.73
N GLU A 344 14.32 -37.62 20.53
CA GLU A 344 15.26 -38.00 19.47
C GLU A 344 14.75 -37.57 18.06
N LEU A 345 13.46 -37.83 17.78
CA LEU A 345 12.84 -37.42 16.53
C LEU A 345 12.80 -35.90 16.41
N GLN A 346 12.49 -35.19 17.49
CA GLN A 346 12.48 -33.73 17.52
C GLN A 346 13.87 -33.12 17.22
N GLU A 347 14.94 -33.67 17.76
CA GLU A 347 16.30 -33.24 17.48
C GLU A 347 16.69 -33.45 16.02
N LYS A 348 16.30 -34.59 15.41
CA LYS A 348 16.49 -34.83 14.00
C LYS A 348 15.72 -33.83 13.14
N ILE A 349 14.46 -33.54 13.51
CA ILE A 349 13.63 -32.54 12.81
C ILE A 349 14.29 -31.16 12.89
N ILE A 350 14.78 -30.74 14.04
CA ILE A 350 15.48 -29.45 14.22
C ILE A 350 16.72 -29.38 13.33
N SER A 351 17.56 -30.40 13.33
CA SER A 351 18.77 -30.46 12.47
C SER A 351 18.44 -30.37 10.98
N LEU A 352 17.37 -31.03 10.54
CA LEU A 352 16.89 -30.95 9.15
C LEU A 352 16.34 -29.55 8.81
N ILE A 353 15.64 -28.90 9.72
CA ILE A 353 15.15 -27.53 9.55
C ILE A 353 16.33 -26.56 9.41
N GLU A 354 17.39 -26.70 10.21
CA GLU A 354 18.61 -25.88 10.10
C GLU A 354 19.33 -26.12 8.77
N LYS A 355 19.46 -27.38 8.35
CA LYS A 355 20.04 -27.72 7.03
C LYS A 355 19.23 -27.09 5.90
N ARG A 356 17.92 -27.25 5.93
CA ARG A 356 16.97 -26.66 4.98
C ARG A 356 17.18 -25.14 4.86
N ARG A 357 17.20 -24.45 6.01
CA ARG A 357 17.40 -22.99 6.07
C ARG A 357 18.73 -22.56 5.46
N LYS A 358 19.83 -23.27 5.72
CA LYS A 358 21.14 -22.96 5.11
C LYS A 358 21.13 -23.05 3.58
N ILE A 359 20.44 -24.06 3.02
CA ILE A 359 20.32 -24.22 1.56
C ILE A 359 19.46 -23.10 0.99
N GLU A 360 18.33 -22.79 1.63
CA GLU A 360 17.44 -21.71 1.24
C GLU A 360 18.15 -20.36 1.22
N ASP A 361 18.83 -20.00 2.30
CA ASP A 361 19.61 -18.76 2.42
C ASP A 361 20.68 -18.66 1.30
N LYS A 362 21.34 -19.77 0.98
CA LYS A 362 22.33 -19.83 -0.11
C LYS A 362 21.70 -19.53 -1.47
N ILE A 363 20.53 -20.10 -1.76
CA ILE A 363 19.84 -19.87 -3.04
C ILE A 363 19.33 -18.42 -3.10
N LEU A 364 18.72 -17.91 -2.04
CA LEU A 364 18.21 -16.54 -1.97
C LEU A 364 19.33 -15.50 -2.17
N LYS A 365 20.49 -15.70 -1.51
CA LYS A 365 21.68 -14.87 -1.72
C LYS A 365 22.16 -14.90 -3.17
N LYS A 366 22.20 -16.08 -3.79
CA LYS A 366 22.56 -16.24 -5.20
C LYS A 366 21.61 -15.48 -6.12
N ILE A 367 20.28 -15.57 -5.89
CA ILE A 367 19.28 -14.86 -6.68
C ILE A 367 19.47 -13.34 -6.56
N LEU A 368 19.62 -12.82 -5.35
CA LEU A 368 19.76 -11.39 -5.09
C LEU A 368 21.09 -10.82 -5.60
N SER A 369 22.20 -11.57 -5.51
CA SER A 369 23.50 -11.11 -6.03
C SER A 369 23.52 -11.04 -7.55
N ASN A 370 22.84 -11.97 -8.24
CA ASN A 370 22.74 -12.00 -9.69
C ASN A 370 21.74 -10.98 -10.26
N ALA A 371 20.78 -10.53 -9.46
CA ALA A 371 19.79 -9.57 -9.89
C ALA A 371 20.43 -8.24 -10.31
N LYS A 372 19.99 -7.70 -11.44
CA LYS A 372 20.37 -6.35 -11.91
C LYS A 372 19.40 -5.29 -11.39
N ILE A 373 18.13 -5.63 -11.29
CA ILE A 373 17.10 -4.74 -10.77
C ILE A 373 16.33 -5.47 -9.68
N VAL A 374 16.30 -4.89 -8.48
CA VAL A 374 15.55 -5.40 -7.35
C VAL A 374 14.36 -4.46 -7.08
N PHE A 375 13.18 -5.02 -6.95
CA PHE A 375 11.93 -4.31 -6.69
C PHE A 375 11.44 -4.65 -5.29
N SER A 376 11.19 -3.65 -4.46
CA SER A 376 10.63 -3.84 -3.11
C SER A 376 9.84 -2.63 -2.63
N THR A 377 9.08 -2.75 -1.53
CA THR A 377 8.60 -1.54 -0.85
C THR A 377 9.74 -0.91 -0.04
N ASN A 378 9.63 0.41 0.24
CA ASN A 378 10.65 1.13 1.01
C ASN A 378 11.02 0.39 2.31
N SER A 379 10.03 -0.02 3.09
CA SER A 379 10.23 -0.73 4.35
C SER A 379 10.90 -2.10 4.17
N MET A 380 10.61 -2.83 3.07
CA MET A 380 11.19 -4.15 2.81
C MET A 380 12.70 -4.12 2.55
N VAL A 381 13.25 -2.97 2.17
CA VAL A 381 14.72 -2.79 1.98
C VAL A 381 15.50 -3.12 3.27
N TYR A 382 14.84 -2.98 4.44
CA TYR A 382 15.40 -3.31 5.76
C TYR A 382 14.88 -4.66 6.32
N SER A 383 14.36 -5.54 5.46
CA SER A 383 14.09 -6.94 5.84
C SER A 383 15.38 -7.73 6.01
N ASP A 384 15.35 -8.80 6.82
CA ASP A 384 16.51 -9.66 7.06
C ASP A 384 17.09 -10.20 5.75
N LEU A 385 16.20 -10.56 4.80
CA LEU A 385 16.60 -11.00 3.47
C LEU A 385 17.41 -9.94 2.69
N MET A 386 16.99 -8.68 2.75
CA MET A 386 17.67 -7.58 2.04
C MET A 386 18.96 -7.12 2.75
N LYS A 387 19.07 -7.34 4.06
CA LYS A 387 20.30 -7.06 4.84
C LYS A 387 21.47 -7.97 4.44
N GLU A 388 21.18 -9.15 3.87
CA GLU A 388 22.19 -10.07 3.34
C GLU A 388 22.89 -9.54 2.09
N ILE A 389 22.34 -8.53 1.41
CA ILE A 389 23.01 -7.84 0.30
C ILE A 389 24.05 -6.87 0.88
N LYS A 390 25.32 -7.26 0.83
CA LYS A 390 26.43 -6.45 1.35
C LYS A 390 26.79 -5.27 0.46
N GLU A 391 26.58 -5.39 -0.85
CA GLU A 391 26.91 -4.35 -1.82
C GLU A 391 25.78 -3.32 -1.96
N ASN A 392 26.14 -2.04 -1.93
CA ASN A 392 25.18 -0.98 -2.22
C ASN A 392 24.75 -1.01 -3.68
N PHE A 393 23.48 -0.71 -3.91
CA PHE A 393 22.97 -0.46 -5.26
C PHE A 393 23.62 0.81 -5.84
N ASP A 394 23.82 0.82 -7.16
CA ASP A 394 24.33 2.03 -7.80
C ASP A 394 23.31 3.16 -7.76
N VAL A 395 22.02 2.83 -7.95
CA VAL A 395 20.94 3.82 -7.96
C VAL A 395 19.69 3.24 -7.28
N ALA A 396 19.08 4.02 -6.38
CA ALA A 396 17.70 3.79 -5.93
C ALA A 396 16.75 4.66 -6.75
N VAL A 397 15.69 4.06 -7.29
CA VAL A 397 14.60 4.74 -7.98
C VAL A 397 13.35 4.58 -7.12
N ILE A 398 12.85 5.70 -6.58
CA ILE A 398 11.78 5.73 -5.58
C ILE A 398 10.56 6.40 -6.19
N ASP A 399 9.47 5.65 -6.37
CA ASP A 399 8.19 6.22 -6.80
C ASP A 399 7.32 6.61 -5.61
N GLU A 400 6.35 7.49 -5.85
CA GLU A 400 5.41 8.00 -4.84
C GLU A 400 6.12 8.65 -3.62
N GLY A 401 7.31 9.25 -3.81
CA GLY A 401 8.10 9.84 -2.72
C GLY A 401 7.44 11.03 -2.01
N SER A 402 6.39 11.61 -2.57
CA SER A 402 5.55 12.62 -1.92
C SER A 402 4.51 12.04 -0.96
N GLN A 403 4.33 10.72 -0.94
CA GLN A 403 3.42 10.00 -0.05
C GLN A 403 4.15 9.20 1.03
N ALA A 404 5.47 9.17 0.98
CA ALA A 404 6.33 8.45 1.91
C ALA A 404 6.92 9.42 2.95
N THR A 405 6.92 9.03 4.22
CA THR A 405 7.60 9.78 5.28
C THR A 405 9.11 9.84 5.01
N LEU A 406 9.80 10.83 5.59
CA LEU A 406 11.28 10.89 5.47
C LEU A 406 11.94 9.58 5.95
N PRO A 407 11.58 8.99 7.11
CA PRO A 407 12.16 7.72 7.52
C PRO A 407 11.93 6.57 6.52
N SER A 408 10.76 6.52 5.87
CA SER A 408 10.46 5.52 4.85
C SER A 408 11.36 5.68 3.62
N THR A 409 11.43 6.91 3.08
CA THR A 409 12.22 7.22 1.88
C THR A 409 13.73 7.08 2.12
N LEU A 410 14.17 7.27 3.36
CA LEU A 410 15.57 7.15 3.76
C LEU A 410 16.12 5.72 3.56
N LEU A 411 15.31 4.68 3.78
CA LEU A 411 15.76 3.27 3.74
C LEU A 411 16.40 2.88 2.40
N PRO A 412 15.76 3.09 1.23
CA PRO A 412 16.40 2.80 -0.06
C PRO A 412 17.59 3.72 -0.36
N ILE A 413 17.59 4.97 0.13
CA ILE A 413 18.70 5.92 -0.05
C ILE A 413 19.95 5.39 0.65
N LEU A 414 19.84 4.88 1.88
CA LEU A 414 20.96 4.33 2.64
C LEU A 414 21.61 3.12 1.97
N LYS A 415 20.87 2.37 1.16
CA LYS A 415 21.35 1.20 0.42
C LYS A 415 21.83 1.52 -0.99
N SER A 416 21.97 2.80 -1.35
CA SER A 416 22.36 3.22 -2.69
C SER A 416 23.45 4.32 -2.67
N LYS A 417 24.16 4.45 -3.80
CA LYS A 417 25.16 5.50 -4.02
C LYS A 417 24.53 6.79 -4.55
N LYS A 418 23.41 6.67 -5.26
CA LYS A 418 22.63 7.72 -5.89
C LYS A 418 21.15 7.40 -5.76
N PHE A 419 20.30 8.41 -5.74
CA PHE A 419 18.86 8.18 -5.73
C PHE A 419 18.08 9.11 -6.66
N ILE A 420 16.96 8.61 -7.17
CA ILE A 420 15.99 9.34 -7.98
C ILE A 420 14.64 9.20 -7.32
N ILE A 421 13.99 10.31 -6.98
CA ILE A 421 12.67 10.29 -6.36
C ILE A 421 11.66 10.91 -7.32
N ALA A 422 10.56 10.20 -7.58
CA ALA A 422 9.43 10.73 -8.30
C ALA A 422 8.24 10.93 -7.36
N GLY A 423 7.50 12.00 -7.56
CA GLY A 423 6.35 12.32 -6.73
C GLY A 423 5.61 13.56 -7.20
N ASP A 424 4.57 13.90 -6.44
CA ASP A 424 3.82 15.15 -6.61
C ASP A 424 3.38 15.69 -5.25
N HIS A 425 4.11 16.67 -4.74
CA HIS A 425 3.85 17.28 -3.43
C HIS A 425 2.55 18.12 -3.37
N LYS A 426 1.86 18.31 -4.50
CA LYS A 426 0.53 18.93 -4.56
C LYS A 426 -0.60 17.88 -4.42
N GLN A 427 -0.26 16.59 -4.33
CA GLN A 427 -1.18 15.51 -4.00
C GLN A 427 -1.02 15.09 -2.52
N LEU A 428 -1.68 13.98 -2.12
CA LEU A 428 -1.73 13.58 -0.71
C LEU A 428 -0.33 13.36 -0.11
N PRO A 429 -0.13 13.83 1.13
CA PRO A 429 1.04 13.51 1.93
C PRO A 429 0.90 12.11 2.57
N PRO A 430 1.94 11.60 3.23
CA PRO A 430 1.82 10.41 4.05
C PRO A 430 0.80 10.61 5.17
N THR A 431 0.09 9.52 5.51
CA THR A 431 -0.85 9.54 6.63
C THR A 431 -0.08 9.44 7.95
N VAL A 432 -0.31 10.39 8.84
CA VAL A 432 0.23 10.44 10.21
C VAL A 432 -0.94 10.70 11.14
N LYS A 433 -1.12 9.85 12.14
CA LYS A 433 -2.26 9.90 13.07
C LYS A 433 -2.04 10.86 14.23
N SER A 434 -0.84 10.82 14.80
CA SER A 434 -0.49 11.68 15.94
C SER A 434 -0.28 13.12 15.52
N LEU A 435 -1.01 14.04 16.14
CA LEU A 435 -0.79 15.47 15.96
C LEU A 435 0.61 15.90 16.41
N ALA A 436 1.18 15.25 17.43
CA ALA A 436 2.52 15.51 17.92
C ALA A 436 3.61 15.05 16.93
N ALA A 437 3.30 14.06 16.07
CA ALA A 437 4.18 13.58 15.01
C ALA A 437 3.89 14.20 13.64
N LYS A 438 3.04 15.21 13.54
CA LYS A 438 2.61 15.84 12.27
C LYS A 438 3.77 16.25 11.35
N GLU A 439 4.95 16.52 11.89
CA GLU A 439 6.13 16.85 11.09
C GLU A 439 6.53 15.72 10.13
N LEU A 440 6.20 14.44 10.44
CA LEU A 440 6.42 13.31 9.55
C LEU A 440 5.65 13.43 8.22
N THR A 441 4.61 14.28 8.14
CA THR A 441 3.89 14.56 6.89
C THR A 441 4.71 15.39 5.89
N LYS A 442 5.77 16.07 6.35
CA LYS A 442 6.71 16.79 5.48
C LYS A 442 7.65 15.78 4.83
N THR A 443 7.44 15.51 3.56
CA THR A 443 8.18 14.48 2.84
C THR A 443 9.58 14.96 2.43
N LEU A 444 10.49 14.01 2.25
CA LEU A 444 11.82 14.31 1.72
C LEU A 444 11.73 14.92 0.30
N PHE A 445 10.78 14.45 -0.51
CA PHE A 445 10.53 14.99 -1.85
C PHE A 445 10.17 16.47 -1.82
N GLU A 446 9.20 16.88 -0.98
CA GLU A 446 8.78 18.28 -0.82
C GLU A 446 9.92 19.18 -0.36
N LYS A 447 10.70 18.71 0.60
CA LYS A 447 11.86 19.41 1.12
C LYS A 447 12.94 19.61 0.06
N LEU A 448 13.34 18.53 -0.62
CA LEU A 448 14.42 18.60 -1.59
C LEU A 448 14.05 19.43 -2.82
N ILE A 449 12.80 19.35 -3.32
CA ILE A 449 12.38 20.14 -4.48
C ILE A 449 12.36 21.64 -4.17
N SER A 450 12.07 22.01 -2.90
CA SER A 450 12.12 23.41 -2.46
C SER A 450 13.55 23.93 -2.32
N LEU A 451 14.47 23.10 -1.78
CA LEU A 451 15.86 23.53 -1.53
C LEU A 451 16.75 23.43 -2.79
N TYR A 452 16.46 22.51 -3.70
CA TYR A 452 17.27 22.19 -4.88
C TYR A 452 16.43 22.10 -6.15
N PRO A 453 15.72 23.19 -6.55
CA PRO A 453 14.88 23.18 -7.75
C PRO A 453 15.67 22.84 -9.02
N GLU A 454 16.96 23.16 -9.09
CA GLU A 454 17.86 22.81 -10.19
C GLU A 454 18.07 21.28 -10.35
N LYS A 455 17.89 20.51 -9.27
CA LYS A 455 17.95 19.05 -9.26
C LYS A 455 16.59 18.39 -9.57
N SER A 456 15.68 19.14 -10.16
CA SER A 456 14.34 18.65 -10.48
C SER A 456 13.94 18.88 -11.92
N GLN A 457 12.94 18.13 -12.38
CA GLN A 457 12.25 18.34 -13.65
C GLN A 457 10.76 18.10 -13.47
N ILE A 458 9.95 19.10 -13.79
CA ILE A 458 8.51 18.95 -13.89
C ILE A 458 8.12 18.36 -15.23
N LEU A 459 7.17 17.40 -15.22
CA LEU A 459 6.53 16.86 -16.42
C LEU A 459 5.30 17.71 -16.71
N LYS A 460 5.29 18.47 -17.83
CA LYS A 460 4.24 19.46 -18.07
C LYS A 460 3.08 18.96 -18.92
N ILE A 461 3.30 17.95 -19.80
CA ILE A 461 2.24 17.43 -20.67
C ILE A 461 1.50 16.31 -19.95
N GLN A 462 0.19 16.49 -19.75
CA GLN A 462 -0.70 15.49 -19.16
C GLN A 462 -1.58 14.82 -20.22
N TYR A 463 -1.84 13.52 -20.04
CA TYR A 463 -2.53 12.63 -20.98
C TYR A 463 -3.83 12.03 -20.38
N ARG A 464 -4.40 12.69 -19.37
CA ARG A 464 -5.58 12.19 -18.66
C ARG A 464 -6.82 13.02 -18.94
N MET A 465 -6.78 14.28 -18.53
CA MET A 465 -7.93 15.16 -18.44
C MET A 465 -8.11 16.00 -19.72
N ASN A 466 -9.36 16.24 -20.09
CA ASN A 466 -9.60 17.31 -21.06
C ASN A 466 -9.19 18.68 -20.50
N LYS A 467 -9.01 19.66 -21.37
CA LYS A 467 -8.50 20.98 -21.01
C LYS A 467 -9.39 21.72 -20.00
N LYS A 468 -10.71 21.50 -20.02
CA LYS A 468 -11.64 22.15 -19.09
C LYS A 468 -11.50 21.62 -17.67
N ILE A 469 -11.34 20.30 -17.51
CA ILE A 469 -11.10 19.68 -16.18
C ILE A 469 -9.72 20.09 -15.67
N MET A 470 -8.71 20.13 -16.54
CA MET A 470 -7.34 20.51 -16.18
C MET A 470 -7.21 21.98 -15.75
N ASP A 471 -8.03 22.91 -16.29
CA ASP A 471 -7.83 24.35 -16.14
C ASP A 471 -7.77 24.79 -14.66
N PHE A 472 -8.72 24.38 -13.84
CA PHE A 472 -8.76 24.78 -12.43
C PHE A 472 -7.58 24.23 -11.61
N PRO A 473 -7.28 22.91 -11.59
CA PRO A 473 -6.11 22.41 -10.87
C PRO A 473 -4.80 22.96 -11.40
N ASN A 474 -4.68 23.20 -12.71
CA ASN A 474 -3.48 23.79 -13.31
C ASN A 474 -3.20 25.20 -12.75
N LYS A 475 -4.19 26.08 -12.76
CA LYS A 475 -4.05 27.45 -12.25
C LYS A 475 -3.85 27.51 -10.73
N THR A 476 -4.48 26.57 -10.00
CA THR A 476 -4.51 26.61 -8.53
C THR A 476 -3.30 25.94 -7.89
N PHE A 477 -2.82 24.83 -8.45
CA PHE A 477 -1.80 23.99 -7.83
C PHE A 477 -0.50 23.89 -8.61
N TYR A 478 -0.53 24.16 -9.94
CA TYR A 478 0.62 23.93 -10.83
C TYR A 478 1.05 25.20 -11.59
N ASN A 479 0.69 26.38 -11.09
CA ASN A 479 1.09 27.70 -11.62
C ASN A 479 0.82 27.90 -13.12
N GLY A 480 -0.18 27.22 -13.68
CA GLY A 480 -0.50 27.28 -15.10
C GLY A 480 0.47 26.53 -16.03
N GLU A 481 1.36 25.69 -15.47
CA GLU A 481 2.42 25.03 -16.24
C GLU A 481 1.98 23.76 -17.00
N LEU A 482 0.80 23.22 -16.69
CA LEU A 482 0.32 21.99 -17.33
C LEU A 482 -0.25 22.26 -18.72
N ILE A 483 0.01 21.34 -19.64
CA ILE A 483 -0.44 21.35 -21.02
C ILE A 483 -1.22 20.05 -21.25
N ALA A 484 -2.45 20.13 -21.74
CA ALA A 484 -3.19 18.95 -22.17
C ALA A 484 -2.61 18.42 -23.49
N ALA A 485 -2.35 17.12 -23.57
CA ALA A 485 -1.94 16.50 -24.82
C ALA A 485 -3.07 16.59 -25.85
N LYS A 486 -2.73 16.71 -27.15
CA LYS A 486 -3.70 16.88 -28.25
C LYS A 486 -4.79 15.79 -28.27
N ASP A 487 -4.40 14.56 -27.93
CA ASP A 487 -5.31 13.40 -27.94
C ASP A 487 -6.37 13.44 -26.84
N VAL A 488 -6.16 14.23 -25.78
CA VAL A 488 -7.08 14.29 -24.63
C VAL A 488 -7.69 15.68 -24.40
N GLU A 489 -7.15 16.74 -24.99
CA GLU A 489 -7.58 18.10 -24.67
C GLU A 489 -9.07 18.38 -24.93
N ASN A 490 -9.67 17.68 -25.90
CA ASN A 490 -11.05 17.89 -26.34
C ASN A 490 -11.98 16.68 -26.11
N ILE A 491 -11.52 15.62 -25.42
CA ILE A 491 -12.38 14.48 -25.13
C ILE A 491 -13.55 14.88 -24.22
N THR A 492 -14.74 14.37 -24.48
CA THR A 492 -15.95 14.70 -23.71
C THR A 492 -16.82 13.47 -23.45
N LEU A 493 -17.91 13.66 -22.72
CA LEU A 493 -18.88 12.59 -22.46
C LEU A 493 -19.52 12.05 -23.77
N LYS A 494 -19.54 12.85 -24.84
CA LYS A 494 -20.10 12.49 -26.14
C LYS A 494 -19.56 11.19 -26.70
N ASP A 495 -18.28 10.88 -26.42
CA ASP A 495 -17.60 9.69 -26.95
C ASP A 495 -18.03 8.38 -26.24
N LEU A 496 -18.75 8.49 -25.13
CA LEU A 496 -19.16 7.36 -24.27
C LEU A 496 -20.66 7.13 -24.23
N MET A 497 -21.47 8.02 -24.81
CA MET A 497 -22.91 8.00 -24.62
C MET A 497 -23.68 7.73 -25.91
N ASP A 498 -24.89 7.19 -25.74
CA ASP A 498 -25.92 7.06 -26.76
C ASP A 498 -26.71 8.38 -26.85
N LYS A 499 -26.67 9.04 -28.02
CA LYS A 499 -27.33 10.31 -28.23
C LYS A 499 -28.85 10.23 -28.17
N GLU A 500 -29.45 9.17 -28.69
CA GLU A 500 -30.92 9.02 -28.67
C GLU A 500 -31.45 8.89 -27.25
N LYS A 501 -30.73 8.13 -26.41
CA LYS A 501 -31.05 8.01 -25.00
C LYS A 501 -30.82 9.31 -24.23
N TYR A 502 -29.74 10.02 -24.55
CA TYR A 502 -29.49 11.35 -23.98
C TYR A 502 -30.62 12.33 -24.27
N GLU A 503 -31.16 12.33 -25.50
CA GLU A 503 -32.25 13.25 -25.88
C GLU A 503 -33.57 12.96 -25.12
N LYS A 504 -33.75 11.77 -24.58
CA LYS A 504 -34.90 11.38 -23.75
C LYS A 504 -34.77 11.81 -22.26
N LEU A 505 -33.59 12.26 -21.84
CA LEU A 505 -33.37 12.68 -20.47
C LEU A 505 -34.20 13.92 -20.08
N PRO A 506 -34.58 14.07 -18.80
CA PRO A 506 -35.17 15.29 -18.28
C PRO A 506 -34.26 16.52 -18.54
N LYS A 507 -34.83 17.67 -18.80
CA LYS A 507 -34.08 18.93 -19.14
C LYS A 507 -32.97 19.26 -18.13
N LYS A 508 -33.22 19.07 -16.82
CA LYS A 508 -32.22 19.29 -15.77
C LYS A 508 -31.07 18.28 -15.87
N MET A 509 -31.38 17.01 -16.15
CA MET A 509 -30.36 15.96 -16.27
C MET A 509 -29.52 16.14 -17.55
N LYS A 510 -30.14 16.54 -18.66
CA LYS A 510 -29.39 16.93 -19.87
C LYS A 510 -28.36 18.03 -19.57
N LYS A 511 -28.75 19.03 -18.76
CA LYS A 511 -27.82 20.10 -18.36
C LYS A 511 -26.66 19.56 -17.47
N ILE A 512 -26.95 18.67 -16.52
CA ILE A 512 -25.91 18.03 -15.68
C ILE A 512 -24.98 17.16 -16.53
N LEU A 513 -25.54 16.37 -17.44
CA LEU A 513 -24.81 15.45 -18.30
C LEU A 513 -24.44 16.06 -19.66
N SER A 514 -24.48 17.40 -19.80
CA SER A 514 -24.01 18.08 -21.01
C SER A 514 -22.66 17.57 -21.47
N TYR A 515 -22.54 17.28 -22.77
CA TYR A 515 -21.32 16.79 -23.38
C TYR A 515 -20.48 17.89 -24.01
N ASP A 516 -20.91 19.14 -23.91
CA ASP A 516 -20.10 20.29 -24.36
C ASP A 516 -18.81 20.35 -23.47
N LEU A 517 -17.70 20.63 -24.13
CA LEU A 517 -16.40 20.70 -23.42
C LEU A 517 -16.41 21.75 -22.30
N LYS A 518 -17.03 22.93 -22.53
CA LYS A 518 -17.18 23.99 -21.51
C LYS A 518 -17.91 23.53 -20.26
N ASP A 519 -18.78 22.53 -20.38
CA ASP A 519 -19.62 21.96 -19.34
C ASP A 519 -19.03 20.67 -18.75
N SER A 520 -17.77 20.32 -19.06
CA SER A 520 -17.11 19.12 -18.51
C SER A 520 -16.97 19.15 -16.98
N VAL A 521 -17.06 20.32 -16.36
CA VAL A 521 -17.04 20.49 -14.89
C VAL A 521 -18.36 21.11 -14.46
N VAL A 522 -19.12 20.36 -13.65
CA VAL A 522 -20.46 20.74 -13.17
C VAL A 522 -20.46 20.78 -11.64
N PHE A 523 -21.12 21.80 -11.09
CA PHE A 523 -21.45 21.85 -9.66
C PHE A 523 -22.96 21.89 -9.45
N LEU A 524 -23.47 20.84 -8.79
CA LEU A 524 -24.88 20.75 -8.39
C LEU A 524 -25.01 21.19 -6.93
N ASP A 525 -25.69 22.31 -6.70
CA ASP A 525 -25.91 22.89 -5.37
C ASP A 525 -27.06 22.19 -4.67
N VAL A 526 -26.73 21.32 -3.73
CA VAL A 526 -27.68 20.51 -2.96
C VAL A 526 -27.72 20.99 -1.51
N LYS A 527 -28.82 21.62 -1.12
CA LYS A 527 -29.06 22.01 0.26
C LYS A 527 -29.56 20.80 1.05
N GLY A 528 -28.63 20.04 1.64
CA GLY A 528 -28.94 18.93 2.53
C GLY A 528 -28.52 19.24 3.97
N THR A 529 -28.79 18.31 4.89
CA THR A 529 -28.32 18.35 6.28
C THR A 529 -27.34 17.23 6.48
N GLU A 530 -26.12 17.57 6.92
CA GLU A 530 -25.12 16.56 7.30
C GLU A 530 -25.52 15.87 8.60
N LYS A 531 -25.30 14.54 8.67
CA LYS A 531 -25.58 13.71 9.85
C LYS A 531 -24.32 12.96 10.26
N LYS A 532 -24.15 12.75 11.58
CA LYS A 532 -23.06 11.94 12.13
C LYS A 532 -23.56 10.54 12.47
N GLU A 533 -22.82 9.51 12.07
CA GLU A 533 -23.07 8.16 12.58
C GLU A 533 -22.83 8.11 14.09
N LYS A 534 -23.69 7.39 14.83
CA LYS A 534 -23.61 7.32 16.29
C LYS A 534 -22.28 6.75 16.80
N ILE A 535 -21.76 5.73 16.13
CA ILE A 535 -20.56 4.98 16.56
C ILE A 535 -19.30 5.58 15.94
N SER A 536 -19.21 5.63 14.62
CA SER A 536 -17.99 6.05 13.90
C SER A 536 -17.71 7.55 13.94
N LYS A 537 -18.71 8.35 14.32
CA LYS A 537 -18.69 9.83 14.23
C LYS A 537 -18.46 10.36 12.79
N SER A 538 -18.34 9.47 11.81
CA SER A 538 -18.21 9.83 10.40
C SER A 538 -19.48 10.48 9.88
N ILE A 539 -19.34 11.39 8.92
CA ILE A 539 -20.44 12.24 8.44
C ILE A 539 -21.03 11.69 7.14
N TYR A 540 -22.33 11.83 6.96
CA TYR A 540 -23.04 11.51 5.71
C TYR A 540 -24.16 12.50 5.44
N ASN A 541 -24.60 12.61 4.17
CA ASN A 541 -25.65 13.49 3.70
C ASN A 541 -26.59 12.73 2.76
N LEU A 542 -27.80 12.42 3.28
CA LEU A 542 -28.78 11.61 2.55
C LEU A 542 -29.27 12.29 1.26
N LYS A 543 -29.36 13.62 1.25
CA LYS A 543 -29.83 14.35 0.07
C LYS A 543 -28.81 14.26 -1.07
N GLU A 544 -27.51 14.40 -0.74
CA GLU A 544 -26.43 14.19 -1.72
C GLU A 544 -26.40 12.73 -2.22
N ILE A 545 -26.60 11.73 -1.33
CA ILE A 545 -26.66 10.31 -1.73
C ILE A 545 -27.72 10.09 -2.78
N ASN A 546 -28.94 10.63 -2.58
CA ASN A 546 -30.04 10.47 -3.54
C ASN A 546 -29.70 11.13 -4.88
N ARG A 547 -29.12 12.33 -4.87
CA ARG A 547 -28.73 13.03 -6.10
C ARG A 547 -27.61 12.32 -6.84
N VAL A 548 -26.59 11.85 -6.14
CA VAL A 548 -25.53 11.04 -6.73
C VAL A 548 -26.11 9.77 -7.36
N LYS A 549 -27.02 9.08 -6.65
CA LYS A 549 -27.70 7.89 -7.19
C LYS A 549 -28.47 8.20 -8.48
N ASP A 550 -29.23 9.30 -8.52
CA ASP A 550 -29.98 9.72 -9.70
C ASP A 550 -29.03 10.03 -10.89
N ILE A 551 -27.91 10.72 -10.63
CA ILE A 551 -26.89 11.00 -11.63
C ILE A 551 -26.31 9.69 -12.20
N ILE A 552 -25.96 8.75 -11.33
CA ILE A 552 -25.38 7.45 -11.75
C ILE A 552 -26.37 6.65 -12.61
N LYS A 553 -27.65 6.60 -12.23
CA LYS A 553 -28.70 5.93 -13.02
C LYS A 553 -28.77 6.48 -14.44
N ASN A 554 -28.83 7.80 -14.56
CA ASN A 554 -28.91 8.45 -15.86
C ASN A 554 -27.62 8.30 -16.69
N LEU A 555 -26.43 8.28 -16.06
CA LEU A 555 -25.19 7.96 -16.76
C LEU A 555 -25.20 6.55 -17.36
N LEU A 556 -25.70 5.57 -16.61
CA LEU A 556 -25.83 4.19 -17.09
C LEU A 556 -26.89 4.09 -18.19
N GLU A 557 -28.02 4.81 -18.07
CA GLU A 557 -29.10 4.85 -19.06
C GLU A 557 -28.63 5.36 -20.40
N ILE A 558 -27.81 6.40 -20.43
CA ILE A 558 -27.23 6.94 -21.68
C ILE A 558 -26.04 6.10 -22.22
N GLY A 559 -25.72 4.95 -21.61
CA GLY A 559 -24.75 3.99 -22.13
C GLY A 559 -23.34 4.07 -21.54
N VAL A 560 -23.07 4.96 -20.57
CA VAL A 560 -21.76 4.98 -19.89
C VAL A 560 -21.60 3.70 -19.05
N LYS A 561 -20.50 2.99 -19.25
CA LYS A 561 -20.28 1.69 -18.58
C LYS A 561 -19.96 1.87 -17.10
N PRO A 562 -20.38 0.93 -16.21
CA PRO A 562 -20.13 1.02 -14.76
C PRO A 562 -18.65 1.16 -14.39
N GLN A 563 -17.75 0.48 -15.13
CA GLN A 563 -16.30 0.56 -14.88
C GLN A 563 -15.70 1.92 -15.20
N ASP A 564 -16.36 2.74 -16.00
CA ASP A 564 -15.92 4.07 -16.42
C ASP A 564 -16.36 5.17 -15.45
N ILE A 565 -17.17 4.80 -14.45
CA ILE A 565 -17.73 5.72 -13.46
C ILE A 565 -17.07 5.49 -12.10
N GLY A 566 -16.73 6.58 -11.41
CA GLY A 566 -16.26 6.57 -10.05
C GLY A 566 -16.98 7.60 -9.18
N ILE A 567 -17.19 7.26 -7.92
CA ILE A 567 -17.75 8.16 -6.92
C ILE A 567 -16.72 8.38 -5.82
N ILE A 568 -16.42 9.64 -5.56
CA ILE A 568 -15.44 10.05 -4.55
C ILE A 568 -16.14 10.86 -3.46
N THR A 569 -15.82 10.57 -2.21
CA THR A 569 -16.33 11.33 -1.06
C THR A 569 -15.30 11.36 0.08
N PRO A 570 -15.26 12.42 0.91
CA PRO A 570 -14.26 12.51 1.98
C PRO A 570 -14.53 11.61 3.20
N TYR A 571 -15.75 11.03 3.34
CA TYR A 571 -16.17 10.34 4.55
C TYR A 571 -16.58 8.89 4.33
N LEU A 572 -16.06 7.97 5.15
CA LEU A 572 -16.41 6.53 5.09
C LEU A 572 -17.89 6.25 5.28
N ALA A 573 -18.60 7.02 6.13
CA ALA A 573 -20.05 6.87 6.29
C ALA A 573 -20.77 7.12 4.98
N GLN A 574 -20.39 8.17 4.23
CA GLN A 574 -20.96 8.47 2.92
C GLN A 574 -20.69 7.35 1.92
N VAL A 575 -19.46 6.80 1.89
CA VAL A 575 -19.10 5.62 1.05
C VAL A 575 -20.06 4.46 1.34
N LYS A 576 -20.25 4.12 2.61
CA LYS A 576 -21.10 3.02 3.05
C LYS A 576 -22.56 3.21 2.64
N HIS A 577 -23.11 4.41 2.88
CA HIS A 577 -24.49 4.71 2.53
C HIS A 577 -24.71 4.76 1.02
N LEU A 578 -23.74 5.29 0.24
CA LEU A 578 -23.79 5.28 -1.23
C LEU A 578 -23.77 3.84 -1.77
N LYS A 579 -22.83 3.00 -1.32
CA LYS A 579 -22.79 1.58 -1.71
C LYS A 579 -24.12 0.88 -1.44
N LYS A 580 -24.65 1.03 -0.23
CA LYS A 580 -25.94 0.44 0.14
C LYS A 580 -27.12 0.96 -0.71
N ALA A 581 -27.12 2.24 -1.06
CA ALA A 581 -28.18 2.85 -1.89
C ALA A 581 -28.11 2.37 -3.34
N LEU A 582 -26.90 2.19 -3.89
CA LEU A 582 -26.67 1.69 -5.23
C LEU A 582 -26.92 0.18 -5.35
N GLU A 583 -26.49 -0.61 -4.35
CA GLU A 583 -26.76 -2.06 -4.29
C GLU A 583 -28.24 -2.40 -4.31
N LYS A 584 -29.09 -1.60 -3.65
CA LYS A 584 -30.57 -1.76 -3.69
C LYS A 584 -31.12 -1.69 -5.12
N ASP A 585 -30.51 -0.89 -5.97
CA ASP A 585 -30.90 -0.71 -7.36
C ASP A 585 -30.04 -1.61 -8.31
N LYS A 586 -29.26 -2.56 -7.75
CA LYS A 586 -28.35 -3.47 -8.48
C LYS A 586 -27.30 -2.73 -9.32
N ILE A 587 -26.87 -1.55 -8.88
CA ILE A 587 -25.85 -0.74 -9.54
C ILE A 587 -24.50 -0.99 -8.85
N PHE A 588 -23.50 -1.38 -9.65
CA PHE A 588 -22.15 -1.69 -9.17
C PHE A 588 -21.13 -0.78 -9.85
N VAL A 589 -20.89 0.38 -9.25
CA VAL A 589 -19.85 1.33 -9.62
C VAL A 589 -18.84 1.48 -8.48
N GLU A 590 -17.66 1.94 -8.79
CA GLU A 590 -16.61 2.14 -7.79
C GLU A 590 -16.95 3.35 -6.88
N VAL A 591 -17.06 3.12 -5.57
CA VAL A 591 -17.27 4.17 -4.56
C VAL A 591 -16.16 4.08 -3.53
N ASN A 592 -15.41 5.17 -3.33
CA ASN A 592 -14.32 5.19 -2.36
C ASN A 592 -14.09 6.59 -1.76
N THR A 593 -13.24 6.62 -0.72
CA THR A 593 -12.72 7.90 -0.21
C THR A 593 -11.69 8.49 -1.17
N VAL A 594 -11.33 9.76 -0.96
CA VAL A 594 -10.28 10.43 -1.77
C VAL A 594 -8.97 9.64 -1.69
N ASP A 595 -8.57 9.25 -0.49
CA ASP A 595 -7.34 8.49 -0.24
C ASP A 595 -7.39 7.11 -0.95
N GLY A 596 -8.53 6.41 -0.88
CA GLY A 596 -8.73 5.13 -1.56
C GLY A 596 -8.86 5.22 -3.09
N PHE A 597 -9.03 6.42 -3.63
CA PHE A 597 -9.09 6.66 -5.08
C PHE A 597 -7.75 7.15 -5.66
N GLN A 598 -6.75 7.36 -4.83
CA GLN A 598 -5.43 7.80 -5.27
C GLN A 598 -4.78 6.78 -6.22
N GLY A 599 -4.07 7.25 -7.24
CA GLY A 599 -3.50 6.41 -8.30
C GLY A 599 -4.49 5.88 -9.33
N ARG A 600 -5.81 6.03 -9.10
CA ARG A 600 -6.87 5.58 -10.02
C ARG A 600 -7.39 6.74 -10.87
N GLU A 601 -8.07 6.41 -11.97
CA GLU A 601 -8.70 7.36 -12.88
C GLU A 601 -9.95 6.74 -13.50
N LYS A 602 -10.91 7.56 -13.89
CA LYS A 602 -12.16 7.16 -14.54
C LYS A 602 -12.53 8.15 -15.64
N GLU A 603 -13.37 7.73 -16.54
CA GLU A 603 -13.91 8.62 -17.56
C GLU A 603 -14.81 9.71 -16.93
N VAL A 604 -15.66 9.29 -15.97
CA VAL A 604 -16.58 10.16 -15.24
C VAL A 604 -16.34 10.02 -13.75
N ILE A 605 -16.18 11.14 -13.05
CA ILE A 605 -16.13 11.17 -11.58
C ILE A 605 -17.28 12.02 -11.04
N VAL A 606 -17.98 11.48 -10.06
CA VAL A 606 -18.96 12.19 -9.24
C VAL A 606 -18.39 12.36 -7.83
N ILE A 607 -18.26 13.63 -7.39
CA ILE A 607 -17.80 13.96 -6.04
C ILE A 607 -18.99 14.35 -5.18
N SER A 608 -19.15 13.73 -3.99
CA SER A 608 -20.08 14.15 -2.95
C SER A 608 -19.28 14.76 -1.80
N PHE A 609 -19.45 16.07 -1.57
CA PHE A 609 -18.69 16.80 -0.54
C PHE A 609 -19.22 16.60 0.87
N VAL A 610 -20.48 16.21 1.01
CA VAL A 610 -21.16 15.87 2.30
C VAL A 610 -21.40 17.05 3.22
N ARG A 611 -20.44 17.94 3.38
CA ARG A 611 -20.50 19.06 4.34
C ARG A 611 -21.62 20.03 3.99
N SER A 612 -22.53 20.20 4.95
CA SER A 612 -23.69 21.09 4.82
C SER A 612 -24.11 21.55 6.20
N ASN A 613 -23.57 22.68 6.64
CA ASN A 613 -23.80 23.29 7.96
C ASN A 613 -23.78 24.82 7.87
N ASP A 614 -24.36 25.49 8.86
CA ASP A 614 -24.47 26.96 8.88
C ASP A 614 -23.18 27.66 9.35
N LYS A 615 -22.27 26.92 9.96
CA LYS A 615 -21.01 27.47 10.49
C LYS A 615 -19.91 27.57 9.43
N GLY A 616 -20.11 27.01 8.24
CA GLY A 616 -19.09 26.95 7.18
C GLY A 616 -17.92 26.02 7.51
N GLU A 617 -18.12 25.06 8.42
CA GLU A 617 -17.08 24.11 8.81
C GLU A 617 -16.82 23.09 7.69
N LEU A 618 -15.59 22.99 7.22
CA LEU A 618 -15.18 22.10 6.13
C LEU A 618 -14.57 20.78 6.60
N GLY A 619 -13.91 20.76 7.75
CA GLY A 619 -13.26 19.56 8.29
C GLY A 619 -12.22 18.98 7.31
N PHE A 620 -12.37 17.71 6.89
CA PHE A 620 -11.40 17.07 5.96
C PHE A 620 -11.25 17.79 4.61
N LEU A 621 -12.19 18.65 4.23
CA LEU A 621 -12.11 19.43 3.01
C LEU A 621 -11.14 20.63 3.10
N GLU A 622 -10.62 20.96 4.27
CA GLU A 622 -9.59 22.00 4.46
C GLU A 622 -8.26 21.62 3.83
N ASP A 623 -7.95 20.31 3.73
CA ASP A 623 -6.75 19.87 3.04
C ASP A 623 -6.95 19.91 1.52
N LEU A 624 -6.47 20.99 0.91
CA LEU A 624 -6.59 21.23 -0.53
C LEU A 624 -5.89 20.18 -1.41
N ARG A 625 -4.94 19.41 -0.88
CA ARG A 625 -4.32 18.31 -1.60
C ARG A 625 -5.32 17.20 -1.86
N ARG A 626 -6.26 16.95 -0.92
CA ARG A 626 -7.39 16.04 -1.14
C ARG A 626 -8.30 16.54 -2.26
N LEU A 627 -8.58 17.83 -2.28
CA LEU A 627 -9.34 18.42 -3.38
C LEU A 627 -8.63 18.20 -4.71
N ASN A 628 -7.33 18.53 -4.80
CA ASN A 628 -6.55 18.35 -6.02
C ASN A 628 -6.57 16.89 -6.51
N VAL A 629 -6.42 15.93 -5.61
CA VAL A 629 -6.53 14.51 -5.96
C VAL A 629 -7.90 14.20 -6.53
N ALA A 630 -8.99 14.59 -5.85
CA ALA A 630 -10.36 14.24 -6.27
C ALA A 630 -10.72 14.82 -7.65
N ILE A 631 -10.43 16.10 -7.89
CA ILE A 631 -10.79 16.79 -9.14
C ILE A 631 -9.89 16.44 -10.34
N THR A 632 -8.75 15.75 -10.10
CA THR A 632 -7.83 15.30 -11.14
C THR A 632 -7.96 13.81 -11.48
N ARG A 633 -9.02 13.14 -10.97
CA ARG A 633 -9.29 11.73 -11.29
C ARG A 633 -10.09 11.54 -12.59
N PRO A 634 -11.01 12.47 -12.98
CA PRO A 634 -11.80 12.30 -14.21
C PRO A 634 -11.00 12.60 -15.46
N LYS A 635 -11.38 11.94 -16.56
CA LYS A 635 -10.86 12.24 -17.90
C LYS A 635 -11.78 13.18 -18.68
N ARG A 636 -13.10 12.91 -18.69
CA ARG A 636 -14.10 13.53 -19.58
C ARG A 636 -15.14 14.37 -18.86
N LYS A 637 -15.53 13.97 -17.64
CA LYS A 637 -16.61 14.65 -16.92
C LYS A 637 -16.37 14.62 -15.41
N LEU A 638 -16.47 15.79 -14.81
CA LEU A 638 -16.46 15.99 -13.36
C LEU A 638 -17.81 16.56 -12.91
N ILE A 639 -18.51 15.85 -12.05
CA ILE A 639 -19.75 16.30 -11.44
C ILE A 639 -19.55 16.41 -9.94
N MET A 640 -19.74 17.59 -9.40
CA MET A 640 -19.56 17.89 -7.98
C MET A 640 -20.93 18.15 -7.35
N VAL A 641 -21.23 17.46 -6.26
CA VAL A 641 -22.48 17.57 -5.53
C VAL A 641 -22.17 18.06 -4.12
N GLY A 642 -22.79 19.17 -3.69
CA GLY A 642 -22.54 19.72 -2.36
C GLY A 642 -23.29 21.01 -2.08
N ASN A 643 -23.17 21.54 -0.87
CA ASN A 643 -23.80 22.79 -0.44
C ASN A 643 -22.88 23.99 -0.74
N LYS A 644 -23.27 24.82 -1.72
CA LYS A 644 -22.53 26.03 -2.10
C LYS A 644 -22.25 26.95 -0.92
N LYS A 645 -23.23 27.19 -0.02
CA LYS A 645 -23.08 28.10 1.13
C LYS A 645 -21.94 27.63 2.02
N THR A 646 -21.95 26.36 2.41
CA THR A 646 -20.90 25.77 3.27
C THR A 646 -19.54 25.75 2.59
N LEU A 647 -19.47 25.27 1.33
CA LEU A 647 -18.20 25.17 0.61
C LEU A 647 -17.55 26.52 0.31
N SER A 648 -18.36 27.56 0.02
CA SER A 648 -17.86 28.91 -0.30
C SER A 648 -17.26 29.66 0.90
N SER A 649 -17.29 29.09 2.11
CA SER A 649 -16.53 29.63 3.26
C SER A 649 -15.01 29.62 2.99
N HIS A 650 -14.54 28.71 2.12
CA HIS A 650 -13.14 28.68 1.70
C HIS A 650 -12.96 29.26 0.29
N PRO A 651 -12.02 30.22 0.08
CA PRO A 651 -11.83 30.92 -1.20
C PRO A 651 -11.60 30.00 -2.40
N ILE A 652 -10.88 28.91 -2.24
CA ILE A 652 -10.55 27.95 -3.32
C ILE A 652 -11.82 27.23 -3.78
N TYR A 653 -12.67 26.78 -2.86
CA TYR A 653 -13.96 26.14 -3.25
C TYR A 653 -14.90 27.14 -3.91
N LYS A 654 -14.93 28.40 -3.45
CA LYS A 654 -15.69 29.48 -4.09
C LYS A 654 -15.22 29.69 -5.55
N LYS A 655 -13.90 29.70 -5.80
CA LYS A 655 -13.32 29.79 -7.16
C LYS A 655 -13.65 28.55 -7.99
N LEU A 656 -13.56 27.36 -7.44
CA LEU A 656 -13.90 26.11 -8.12
C LEU A 656 -15.36 26.09 -8.58
N ILE A 657 -16.29 26.46 -7.70
CA ILE A 657 -17.72 26.57 -7.99
C ILE A 657 -17.96 27.61 -9.09
N GLY A 658 -17.29 28.77 -9.01
CA GLY A 658 -17.40 29.84 -10.00
C GLY A 658 -16.84 29.49 -11.38
N SER A 659 -15.89 28.54 -11.48
CA SER A 659 -15.32 28.05 -12.74
C SER A 659 -16.09 26.88 -13.37
N SER A 660 -17.10 26.36 -12.69
CA SER A 660 -17.91 25.21 -13.13
C SER A 660 -19.28 25.63 -13.64
N LEU A 661 -19.93 24.76 -14.40
CA LEU A 661 -21.35 24.93 -14.74
C LEU A 661 -22.18 24.77 -13.45
N TYR A 662 -22.70 25.87 -12.95
CA TYR A 662 -23.52 25.89 -11.73
C TYR A 662 -24.96 25.51 -12.02
N ILE A 663 -25.48 24.54 -11.24
CA ILE A 663 -26.88 24.09 -11.32
C ILE A 663 -27.45 24.05 -9.91
N LYS A 664 -28.60 24.66 -9.71
CA LYS A 664 -29.33 24.61 -8.45
C LYS A 664 -30.22 23.36 -8.42
N ASP A 665 -30.25 22.67 -7.27
CA ASP A 665 -31.07 21.45 -7.09
C ASP A 665 -32.59 21.74 -7.09
#